data_474b7f7eb047cd1d0b3485c7fed4b0d9
#
_entry.id   474b7f7eb047cd1d0b3485c7fed4b0d9
#
_cell.length_a   1.000
_cell.length_b   1.000
_cell.length_c   1.000
_cell.angle_alpha   90.00
_cell.angle_beta   90.00
_cell.angle_gamma   90.00
#
_symmetry.space_group_name_H-M   'P 1'
#
loop_
_entity.id
_entity.type
_entity.pdbx_description
1 polymer ?
#
loop_
_entity_poly.entity_id
_entity_poly.type
_entity_poly.pdbx_seq_one_letter_code
_entity_poly.pdbx_strand_id
1 'polypeptide(L)'
;MSKKQILQGFSPSMDYRSMLLFISVGLVIIAMTLWNWHYDIRPRLVNEAESNARVLAASHARAIESQFQNIGGKADISVIHNSINEMLLINDPSSGESLYRGIALEVDYDVFPAAYDMVNIDVGVTECNVCITSENPIYIHKTGELAAILKVYANPIFYQRLVNDIVDNLAIMLGGVIIVLVLAWLTSNRLLYSLREREKSLVIEVAERKSVEDRLHQIATYDQLTNLPNRYLLQADFSRKLEETARNRKMLATLFFDIDNFKQINDMHGHGAGDKLLRKAAGRVADVTRNYDLLARFGGDEFVMVMSNVDNRSDVIYVAEKIIASFNKPFSLPDADVQVTASIGISVFPEDGSDPSELLKNADLAMYRAKADGRNGYQFFNAEMNLELQYSQWVETNLREALNNEGLELHFQPQVNLDNGKVESCEALIRWPQGSNDNVSPADFIRIAERTGLINDISQWVLQEACRHINAWTDQGFETVRVDINLSSKDFTDKGVLYSFLQTLRRQDLKPHQIGVEITENILLESTDQVIKALTVLHNAGVHISIDDFGTGFSSLSYLKQLPLSGIKIDQSFVHEAPSNKDDLIIIQAITLVGHGFGLDVVAEGVETEWHESLCKGVGCNTMQGNYVSEPLPAEKFAKKFLKKP
;
A
#
# COMPACT_ATOMS: atom_id res chain seq x y z
N MET A 1 -38.62 41.44 -17.05
CA MET A 1 -39.54 42.61 -16.92
C MET A 1 -38.84 43.88 -17.35
N SER A 2 -39.44 44.64 -18.25
CA SER A 2 -38.88 45.81 -18.94
C SER A 2 -38.67 47.01 -18.01
N LYS A 3 -37.54 47.71 -18.15
CA LYS A 3 -37.19 48.99 -17.48
C LYS A 3 -38.29 50.06 -17.48
N LYS A 4 -39.34 49.93 -18.31
CA LYS A 4 -40.44 50.86 -18.46
C LYS A 4 -41.56 50.76 -17.38
N GLN A 5 -41.61 49.63 -16.62
CA GLN A 5 -42.66 49.47 -15.57
C GLN A 5 -42.24 49.98 -14.19
N ILE A 6 -40.96 50.35 -13.99
CA ILE A 6 -40.44 50.82 -12.69
C ILE A 6 -40.70 52.36 -12.48
N LEU A 7 -40.99 53.07 -13.53
CA LEU A 7 -41.10 54.57 -13.48
C LEU A 7 -42.52 55.17 -13.43
N GLN A 8 -43.58 54.37 -13.42
CA GLN A 8 -44.94 54.86 -13.34
C GLN A 8 -45.54 54.69 -11.94
N GLY A 9 -45.24 55.57 -11.02
CA GLY A 9 -45.83 55.50 -9.69
C GLY A 9 -45.30 56.46 -8.65
N PHE A 10 -44.72 57.56 -9.08
CA PHE A 10 -44.33 58.63 -8.14
C PHE A 10 -45.35 59.74 -8.09
N SER A 11 -46.07 59.87 -6.97
CA SER A 11 -46.80 61.04 -6.57
C SER A 11 -46.10 61.71 -5.38
N PRO A 12 -45.86 63.03 -5.39
CA PRO A 12 -45.02 63.68 -4.42
C PRO A 12 -45.84 64.33 -3.31
N SER A 13 -45.97 63.64 -2.18
CA SER A 13 -46.21 64.35 -0.92
C SER A 13 -45.22 63.91 0.10
N MET A 14 -44.11 64.60 0.16
CA MET A 14 -42.98 64.27 1.03
C MET A 14 -43.14 64.82 2.43
N ASP A 15 -43.27 64.03 3.46
CA ASP A 15 -43.11 64.45 4.84
C ASP A 15 -41.66 64.69 5.17
N TYR A 16 -41.23 65.95 5.29
CA TYR A 16 -39.85 66.38 5.55
C TYR A 16 -39.32 65.85 6.88
N ARG A 17 -40.17 65.56 7.85
CA ARG A 17 -39.76 64.98 9.16
C ARG A 17 -39.34 63.52 9.03
N SER A 18 -39.97 62.74 8.18
CA SER A 18 -39.57 61.36 7.90
C SER A 18 -38.25 61.31 7.14
N MET A 19 -37.97 62.27 6.26
CA MET A 19 -36.67 62.38 5.57
C MET A 19 -35.49 62.58 6.52
N LEU A 20 -35.65 63.53 7.49
CA LEU A 20 -34.59 63.78 8.49
C LEU A 20 -34.35 62.56 9.38
N LEU A 21 -35.36 61.80 9.71
CA LEU A 21 -35.23 60.55 10.48
C LEU A 21 -34.49 59.49 9.69
N PHE A 22 -34.78 59.29 8.40
CA PHE A 22 -34.07 58.37 7.55
C PHE A 22 -32.61 58.76 7.28
N ILE A 23 -32.33 60.06 7.09
CA ILE A 23 -30.98 60.58 6.94
C ILE A 23 -30.17 60.37 8.24
N SER A 24 -30.76 60.64 9.41
CA SER A 24 -30.06 60.43 10.70
C SER A 24 -29.81 58.96 10.97
N VAL A 25 -30.77 58.07 10.67
CA VAL A 25 -30.58 56.61 10.76
C VAL A 25 -29.50 56.14 9.76
N GLY A 26 -29.51 56.69 8.53
CA GLY A 26 -28.49 56.37 7.53
C GLY A 26 -27.07 56.76 7.95
N LEU A 27 -26.91 57.95 8.55
CA LEU A 27 -25.62 58.40 9.08
C LEU A 27 -25.12 57.54 10.23
N VAL A 28 -26.01 57.08 11.12
CA VAL A 28 -25.67 56.17 12.21
C VAL A 28 -25.25 54.82 11.67
N ILE A 29 -25.96 54.30 10.67
CA ILE A 29 -25.62 53.01 10.04
C ILE A 29 -24.23 53.08 9.35
N ILE A 30 -23.97 54.17 8.63
CA ILE A 30 -22.66 54.39 7.97
C ILE A 30 -21.53 54.43 9.01
N ALA A 31 -21.73 55.19 10.09
CA ALA A 31 -20.74 55.27 11.16
C ALA A 31 -20.48 53.93 11.85
N MET A 32 -21.53 53.13 12.12
CA MET A 32 -21.40 51.78 12.70
C MET A 32 -20.73 50.81 11.74
N THR A 33 -21.05 50.86 10.43
CA THR A 33 -20.45 49.98 9.43
C THR A 33 -18.95 50.24 9.25
N LEU A 34 -18.54 51.52 9.22
CA LEU A 34 -17.13 51.93 9.18
C LEU A 34 -16.38 51.51 10.45
N TRP A 35 -17.03 51.62 11.60
CA TRP A 35 -16.47 51.15 12.87
C TRP A 35 -16.29 49.65 12.88
N ASN A 36 -17.32 48.87 12.52
CA ASN A 36 -17.30 47.42 12.49
C ASN A 36 -16.28 46.89 11.47
N TRP A 37 -16.18 47.55 10.28
CA TRP A 37 -15.14 47.26 9.32
C TRP A 37 -13.72 47.39 9.91
N HIS A 38 -13.48 48.49 10.59
CA HIS A 38 -12.14 48.82 11.06
C HIS A 38 -11.70 47.94 12.26
N TYR A 39 -12.63 47.61 13.15
CA TYR A 39 -12.31 46.94 14.41
C TYR A 39 -12.63 45.46 14.47
N ASP A 40 -13.52 44.95 13.64
CA ASP A 40 -13.95 43.54 13.72
C ASP A 40 -13.79 42.78 12.40
N ILE A 41 -14.31 43.25 11.27
CA ILE A 41 -14.34 42.48 10.03
C ILE A 41 -12.94 42.36 9.41
N ARG A 42 -12.24 43.47 9.25
CA ARG A 42 -10.90 43.47 8.63
C ARG A 42 -9.89 42.60 9.38
N PRO A 43 -9.78 42.63 10.72
CA PRO A 43 -8.89 41.73 11.44
C PRO A 43 -9.29 40.25 11.34
N ARG A 44 -10.62 39.96 11.35
CA ARG A 44 -11.10 38.58 11.22
C ARG A 44 -10.80 38.01 9.85
N LEU A 45 -10.99 38.78 8.78
CA LEU A 45 -10.65 38.37 7.42
C LEU A 45 -9.15 38.12 7.22
N VAL A 46 -8.31 38.92 7.89
CA VAL A 46 -6.85 38.68 7.89
C VAL A 46 -6.55 37.32 8.51
N ASN A 47 -7.09 37.09 9.71
CA ASN A 47 -6.86 35.84 10.44
C ASN A 47 -7.45 34.62 9.72
N GLU A 48 -8.58 34.76 9.05
CA GLU A 48 -9.23 33.69 8.30
C GLU A 48 -8.45 33.34 7.02
N ALA A 49 -7.92 34.36 6.32
CA ALA A 49 -7.03 34.14 5.18
C ALA A 49 -5.72 33.46 5.58
N GLU A 50 -5.14 33.86 6.71
CA GLU A 50 -3.97 33.19 7.28
C GLU A 50 -4.28 31.73 7.68
N SER A 51 -5.42 31.49 8.30
CA SER A 51 -5.86 30.16 8.70
C SER A 51 -6.07 29.25 7.49
N ASN A 52 -6.75 29.75 6.45
CA ASN A 52 -7.00 29.00 5.23
C ASN A 52 -5.71 28.68 4.47
N ALA A 53 -4.78 29.63 4.41
CA ALA A 53 -3.46 29.42 3.82
C ALA A 53 -2.67 28.33 4.56
N ARG A 54 -2.73 28.30 5.91
CA ARG A 54 -2.11 27.26 6.74
C ARG A 54 -2.75 25.88 6.52
N VAL A 55 -4.07 25.79 6.46
CA VAL A 55 -4.79 24.52 6.24
C VAL A 55 -4.47 23.94 4.87
N LEU A 56 -4.43 24.80 3.84
CA LEU A 56 -4.09 24.38 2.49
C LEU A 56 -2.61 23.91 2.41
N ALA A 57 -1.71 24.67 3.02
CA ALA A 57 -0.28 24.31 3.11
C ALA A 57 -0.06 22.99 3.86
N ALA A 58 -0.79 22.76 4.96
CA ALA A 58 -0.74 21.50 5.70
C ALA A 58 -1.32 20.30 4.93
N SER A 59 -2.30 20.53 4.07
CA SER A 59 -2.85 19.48 3.20
C SER A 59 -1.83 19.03 2.15
N HIS A 60 -1.11 19.98 1.58
CA HIS A 60 -0.05 19.70 0.61
C HIS A 60 1.20 19.08 1.27
N ALA A 61 1.53 19.48 2.50
CA ALA A 61 2.60 18.84 3.27
C ALA A 61 2.33 17.33 3.44
N ARG A 62 1.08 16.93 3.72
CA ARG A 62 0.71 15.51 3.84
C ARG A 62 0.81 14.75 2.51
N ALA A 63 0.52 15.39 1.38
CA ALA A 63 0.68 14.78 0.08
C ALA A 63 2.16 14.49 -0.21
N ILE A 64 3.04 15.44 0.10
CA ILE A 64 4.49 15.28 0.00
C ILE A 64 4.99 14.27 1.03
N GLU A 65 4.48 14.26 2.26
CA GLU A 65 4.77 13.28 3.29
C GLU A 65 4.50 11.85 2.81
N SER A 66 3.38 11.62 2.11
CA SER A 66 3.05 10.32 1.54
C SER A 66 4.05 9.85 0.47
N GLN A 67 4.67 10.79 -0.24
CA GLN A 67 5.72 10.51 -1.23
C GLN A 67 7.03 10.14 -0.53
N PHE A 68 7.38 10.80 0.58
CA PHE A 68 8.52 10.42 1.41
C PHE A 68 8.36 9.04 2.05
N GLN A 69 7.14 8.61 2.36
CA GLN A 69 6.86 7.30 2.97
C GLN A 69 6.96 6.13 1.99
N ASN A 70 6.67 6.35 0.70
CA ASN A 70 6.66 5.31 -0.33
C ASN A 70 8.05 4.98 -0.89
N ILE A 71 9.07 5.74 -0.52
CA ILE A 71 10.40 5.65 -1.09
C ILE A 71 11.31 4.98 -0.07
N GLY A 72 11.42 3.66 -0.16
CA GLY A 72 12.43 2.88 0.59
C GLY A 72 13.86 3.28 0.20
N GLY A 73 14.31 4.45 0.65
CA GLY A 73 15.72 4.84 0.65
C GLY A 73 16.28 5.53 -0.61
N LYS A 74 15.49 5.79 -1.65
CA LYS A 74 15.89 6.68 -2.76
C LYS A 74 14.68 7.53 -3.18
N ALA A 75 14.65 8.75 -2.68
CA ALA A 75 13.66 9.73 -3.14
C ALA A 75 13.91 10.05 -4.60
N ASP A 76 12.91 9.87 -5.45
CA ASP A 76 12.96 10.41 -6.82
C ASP A 76 12.68 11.91 -6.71
N ILE A 77 13.77 12.68 -6.67
CA ILE A 77 13.78 14.15 -6.56
C ILE A 77 12.86 14.78 -7.61
N SER A 78 12.78 14.16 -8.80
CA SER A 78 11.97 14.66 -9.90
C SER A 78 10.48 14.67 -9.57
N VAL A 79 9.99 13.69 -8.82
CA VAL A 79 8.59 13.58 -8.42
C VAL A 79 8.24 14.66 -7.39
N ILE A 80 9.10 14.85 -6.39
CA ILE A 80 8.92 15.88 -5.36
C ILE A 80 8.99 17.27 -5.99
N HIS A 81 9.99 17.51 -6.83
CA HIS A 81 10.16 18.77 -7.55
C HIS A 81 8.96 19.08 -8.46
N ASN A 82 8.46 18.08 -9.18
CA ASN A 82 7.25 18.22 -9.98
C ASN A 82 6.02 18.53 -9.14
N SER A 83 5.85 17.85 -8.00
CA SER A 83 4.74 18.11 -7.08
C SER A 83 4.80 19.53 -6.50
N ILE A 84 5.98 20.03 -6.16
CA ILE A 84 6.18 21.41 -5.70
C ILE A 84 5.90 22.41 -6.83
N ASN A 85 6.36 22.12 -8.06
CA ASN A 85 6.05 22.93 -9.22
C ASN A 85 4.54 22.95 -9.54
N GLU A 86 3.87 21.79 -9.44
CA GLU A 86 2.42 21.72 -9.62
C GLU A 86 1.67 22.56 -8.58
N MET A 87 2.14 22.57 -7.32
CA MET A 87 1.56 23.43 -6.29
C MET A 87 1.69 24.92 -6.64
N LEU A 88 2.82 25.35 -7.22
CA LEU A 88 2.99 26.73 -7.67
C LEU A 88 2.09 27.12 -8.85
N LEU A 89 1.65 26.13 -9.63
CA LEU A 89 0.72 26.33 -10.74
C LEU A 89 -0.73 26.38 -10.29
N ILE A 90 -1.01 26.17 -8.99
CA ILE A 90 -2.37 26.28 -8.45
C ILE A 90 -2.75 27.76 -8.44
N ASN A 91 -3.62 28.09 -9.37
CA ASN A 91 -4.17 29.43 -9.48
C ASN A 91 -5.48 29.53 -8.73
N ASP A 92 -5.71 30.71 -8.14
CA ASP A 92 -7.02 31.03 -7.62
C ASP A 92 -8.04 31.08 -8.77
N PRO A 93 -9.13 30.30 -8.71
CA PRO A 93 -10.14 30.27 -9.78
C PRO A 93 -10.80 31.61 -10.06
N SER A 94 -10.79 32.54 -9.10
CA SER A 94 -11.43 33.85 -9.21
C SER A 94 -10.53 34.92 -9.81
N SER A 95 -9.22 34.84 -9.53
CA SER A 95 -8.26 35.87 -9.98
C SER A 95 -7.34 35.37 -11.10
N GLY A 96 -7.22 34.08 -11.31
CA GLY A 96 -6.25 33.47 -12.25
C GLY A 96 -4.79 33.63 -11.80
N GLU A 97 -4.52 34.23 -10.65
CA GLU A 97 -3.17 34.41 -10.11
C GLU A 97 -2.76 33.20 -9.25
N SER A 98 -1.47 32.91 -9.22
CA SER A 98 -0.95 31.84 -8.39
C SER A 98 -1.19 32.12 -6.91
N LEU A 99 -1.73 31.12 -6.20
CA LEU A 99 -1.95 31.16 -4.75
C LEU A 99 -0.65 31.27 -3.96
N TYR A 100 0.45 30.80 -4.53
CA TYR A 100 1.75 30.80 -3.89
C TYR A 100 2.77 31.62 -4.69
N ARG A 101 3.58 32.41 -4.02
CA ARG A 101 4.73 33.11 -4.59
C ARG A 101 5.97 32.25 -4.62
N GLY A 102 6.11 31.39 -3.64
CA GLY A 102 7.24 30.49 -3.51
C GLY A 102 6.94 29.36 -2.55
N ILE A 103 7.66 28.29 -2.72
CA ILE A 103 7.63 27.11 -1.86
C ILE A 103 9.07 26.69 -1.66
N ALA A 104 9.47 26.52 -0.41
CA ALA A 104 10.76 26.01 -0.02
C ALA A 104 10.59 24.70 0.73
N LEU A 105 11.36 23.71 0.38
CA LEU A 105 11.46 22.45 1.12
C LEU A 105 12.87 22.32 1.66
N GLU A 106 12.99 22.42 2.97
CA GLU A 106 14.23 22.20 3.72
C GLU A 106 14.26 20.76 4.19
N VAL A 107 15.20 19.96 3.70
CA VAL A 107 15.32 18.54 4.03
C VAL A 107 16.32 18.34 5.17
N ASP A 108 15.98 17.48 6.13
CA ASP A 108 16.91 17.12 7.20
C ASP A 108 17.89 16.06 6.70
N TYR A 109 19.16 16.47 6.54
CA TYR A 109 20.25 15.63 6.01
C TYR A 109 20.69 14.52 6.97
N ASP A 110 20.42 14.67 8.25
CA ASP A 110 20.78 13.65 9.25
C ASP A 110 19.86 12.43 9.15
N VAL A 111 18.63 12.64 8.66
CA VAL A 111 17.62 11.61 8.49
C VAL A 111 17.68 10.94 7.10
N PHE A 112 18.17 11.65 6.08
CA PHE A 112 18.31 11.16 4.70
C PHE A 112 19.73 11.30 4.13
N PRO A 113 20.71 10.54 4.65
CA PRO A 113 22.09 10.63 4.17
C PRO A 113 22.29 10.17 2.72
N ALA A 114 21.31 9.48 2.11
CA ALA A 114 21.36 9.07 0.69
C ALA A 114 20.95 10.18 -0.29
N ALA A 115 20.51 11.32 0.19
CA ALA A 115 20.07 12.45 -0.63
C ALA A 115 21.18 13.50 -0.82
N TYR A 116 22.42 13.08 -0.99
CA TYR A 116 23.58 13.96 -1.16
C TYR A 116 23.46 14.95 -2.32
N ASP A 117 22.50 14.80 -3.23
CA ASP A 117 22.16 15.74 -4.29
C ASP A 117 20.86 16.52 -4.03
N MET A 118 20.19 16.32 -2.90
CA MET A 118 19.04 17.14 -2.53
C MET A 118 19.52 18.47 -1.92
N VAL A 119 19.70 19.44 -2.76
CA VAL A 119 19.71 20.85 -2.38
C VAL A 119 18.30 21.20 -1.89
N ASN A 120 18.19 22.06 -0.87
CA ASN A 120 16.91 22.68 -0.50
C ASN A 120 16.19 23.10 -1.78
N ILE A 121 14.95 22.65 -1.95
CA ILE A 121 14.19 22.98 -3.15
C ILE A 121 13.48 24.28 -2.91
N ASP A 122 14.00 25.33 -3.54
CA ASP A 122 13.37 26.64 -3.53
C ASP A 122 12.78 26.91 -4.91
N VAL A 123 11.48 27.07 -4.98
CA VAL A 123 10.77 27.34 -6.24
C VAL A 123 9.92 28.60 -6.07
N GLY A 124 10.08 29.53 -6.99
CA GLY A 124 9.41 30.83 -6.91
C GLY A 124 10.18 31.84 -6.06
N VAL A 125 9.48 32.80 -5.46
CA VAL A 125 10.05 33.86 -4.64
C VAL A 125 9.98 33.45 -3.17
N THR A 126 11.08 32.97 -2.61
CA THR A 126 11.19 32.48 -1.24
C THR A 126 11.69 33.56 -0.25
N GLU A 127 12.14 34.72 -0.72
CA GLU A 127 12.39 35.90 0.09
C GLU A 127 11.27 36.92 -0.08
N CYS A 128 10.30 36.91 0.81
CA CYS A 128 9.15 37.80 0.75
C CYS A 128 8.82 38.34 2.15
N ASN A 129 9.12 39.63 2.36
CA ASN A 129 8.88 40.30 3.66
C ASN A 129 7.37 40.57 3.97
N VAL A 130 6.48 40.32 3.01
CA VAL A 130 5.06 40.63 3.09
C VAL A 130 4.18 39.40 2.88
N CYS A 131 4.75 38.25 2.52
CA CYS A 131 4.03 37.00 2.32
C CYS A 131 3.61 36.36 3.64
N ILE A 132 2.48 35.70 3.63
CA ILE A 132 2.08 34.79 4.72
C ILE A 132 2.93 33.52 4.56
N THR A 133 3.83 33.31 5.52
CA THR A 133 4.65 32.09 5.59
C THR A 133 3.96 31.04 6.43
N SER A 134 3.90 29.83 5.93
CA SER A 134 3.47 28.65 6.70
C SER A 134 4.57 27.61 6.65
N GLU A 135 5.04 27.20 7.82
CA GLU A 135 6.00 26.11 7.97
C GLU A 135 5.25 24.85 8.40
N ASN A 136 5.40 23.79 7.66
CA ASN A 136 4.76 22.52 7.93
C ASN A 136 5.84 21.44 8.02
N PRO A 137 6.07 20.89 9.22
CA PRO A 137 7.04 19.81 9.39
C PRO A 137 6.48 18.51 8.77
N ILE A 138 7.34 17.79 8.10
CA ILE A 138 7.07 16.49 7.48
C ILE A 138 7.85 15.44 8.27
N TYR A 139 7.16 14.41 8.78
CA TYR A 139 7.76 13.38 9.63
C TYR A 139 7.77 12.02 8.93
N ILE A 140 8.76 11.19 9.24
CA ILE A 140 8.76 9.77 8.84
C ILE A 140 7.84 8.98 9.77
N HIS A 141 6.77 8.42 9.22
CA HIS A 141 5.73 7.74 10.01
C HIS A 141 6.24 6.57 10.88
N LYS A 142 7.35 5.94 10.49
CA LYS A 142 7.93 4.79 11.20
C LYS A 142 8.84 5.17 12.37
N THR A 143 9.55 6.27 12.27
CA THR A 143 10.54 6.70 13.28
C THR A 143 10.08 7.91 14.07
N GLY A 144 9.14 8.67 13.55
CA GLY A 144 8.70 9.95 14.14
C GLY A 144 9.71 11.07 13.96
N GLU A 145 10.79 10.85 13.22
CA GLU A 145 11.84 11.84 12.96
C GLU A 145 11.39 12.87 11.93
N LEU A 146 11.87 14.10 12.10
CA LEU A 146 11.61 15.19 11.16
C LEU A 146 12.36 14.92 9.85
N ALA A 147 11.63 14.76 8.76
CA ALA A 147 12.19 14.49 7.44
C ALA A 147 12.53 15.76 6.68
N ALA A 148 11.61 16.73 6.73
CA ALA A 148 11.73 18.00 6.03
C ALA A 148 10.79 19.05 6.64
N ILE A 149 11.03 20.31 6.29
CA ILE A 149 10.10 21.42 6.59
C ILE A 149 9.66 22.03 5.27
N LEU A 150 8.35 21.97 5.00
CA LEU A 150 7.74 22.64 3.88
C LEU A 150 7.36 24.07 4.27
N LYS A 151 8.07 25.05 3.72
CA LYS A 151 7.76 26.48 3.85
C LYS A 151 6.98 26.94 2.62
N VAL A 152 5.82 27.48 2.85
CA VAL A 152 4.95 27.98 1.79
C VAL A 152 4.79 29.49 1.94
N TYR A 153 5.06 30.20 0.88
CA TYR A 153 4.95 31.67 0.79
C TYR A 153 3.69 32.02 -0.01
N ALA A 154 2.60 32.30 0.71
CA ALA A 154 1.36 32.67 0.04
C ALA A 154 1.45 34.08 -0.56
N ASN A 155 0.83 34.25 -1.74
CA ASN A 155 0.90 35.48 -2.51
C ASN A 155 0.17 36.65 -1.80
N PRO A 156 0.86 37.69 -1.34
CA PRO A 156 0.22 38.80 -0.64
C PRO A 156 -0.70 39.64 -1.55
N ILE A 157 -0.49 39.59 -2.86
CA ILE A 157 -1.31 40.32 -3.84
C ILE A 157 -2.74 39.78 -3.85
N PHE A 158 -2.91 38.46 -3.70
CA PHE A 158 -4.22 37.82 -3.53
C PHE A 158 -4.97 38.42 -2.33
N TYR A 159 -4.29 38.55 -1.21
CA TYR A 159 -4.90 39.11 0.00
C TYR A 159 -5.23 40.59 -0.16
N GLN A 160 -4.31 41.39 -0.72
CA GLN A 160 -4.57 42.81 -0.95
C GLN A 160 -5.70 43.08 -1.93
N ARG A 161 -5.82 42.22 -2.98
CA ARG A 161 -6.97 42.29 -3.91
C ARG A 161 -8.29 41.93 -3.21
N LEU A 162 -8.31 40.83 -2.47
CA LEU A 162 -9.48 40.39 -1.70
C LEU A 162 -9.97 41.52 -0.75
N VAL A 163 -9.02 42.16 -0.07
CA VAL A 163 -9.32 43.30 0.81
C VAL A 163 -9.83 44.52 0.00
N ASN A 164 -9.19 44.83 -1.13
CA ASN A 164 -9.64 45.93 -1.99
C ASN A 164 -11.01 45.67 -2.63
N ASP A 165 -11.24 44.42 -3.13
CA ASP A 165 -12.53 44.01 -3.67
C ASP A 165 -13.63 44.07 -2.60
N ILE A 166 -13.31 43.75 -1.35
CA ILE A 166 -14.24 43.85 -0.22
C ILE A 166 -14.43 45.32 0.14
N VAL A 167 -13.40 46.15 0.11
CA VAL A 167 -13.52 47.60 0.37
C VAL A 167 -14.33 48.27 -0.72
N ASP A 168 -14.11 47.95 -2.01
CA ASP A 168 -14.87 48.45 -3.12
C ASP A 168 -16.36 47.97 -3.06
N ASN A 169 -16.56 46.69 -2.72
CA ASN A 169 -17.90 46.15 -2.47
C ASN A 169 -18.58 46.81 -1.27
N LEU A 170 -17.80 47.14 -0.22
CA LEU A 170 -18.32 47.87 0.95
C LEU A 170 -18.70 49.30 0.60
N ALA A 171 -17.90 49.98 -0.24
CA ALA A 171 -18.23 51.31 -0.77
C ALA A 171 -19.49 51.28 -1.67
N ILE A 172 -19.62 50.24 -2.50
CA ILE A 172 -20.80 49.98 -3.33
C ILE A 172 -22.00 49.65 -2.44
N MET A 173 -21.81 48.83 -1.40
CA MET A 173 -22.88 48.55 -0.43
C MET A 173 -23.33 49.79 0.36
N LEU A 174 -22.37 50.63 0.80
CA LEU A 174 -22.68 51.91 1.45
C LEU A 174 -23.46 52.84 0.51
N GLY A 175 -23.04 52.92 -0.77
CA GLY A 175 -23.78 53.63 -1.81
C GLY A 175 -25.19 53.04 -2.03
N GLY A 176 -25.28 51.69 -2.03
CA GLY A 176 -26.55 50.97 -2.13
C GLY A 176 -27.48 51.20 -0.93
N VAL A 177 -26.91 51.23 0.27
CA VAL A 177 -27.66 51.56 1.50
C VAL A 177 -28.22 53.00 1.44
N ILE A 178 -27.41 53.97 0.95
CA ILE A 178 -27.86 55.33 0.75
C ILE A 178 -29.01 55.40 -0.27
N ILE A 179 -28.88 54.67 -1.39
CA ILE A 179 -29.94 54.56 -2.40
C ILE A 179 -31.20 53.88 -1.85
N VAL A 180 -31.04 52.80 -1.05
CA VAL A 180 -32.16 52.10 -0.43
C VAL A 180 -32.85 52.97 0.61
N LEU A 181 -32.08 53.75 1.40
CA LEU A 181 -32.66 54.72 2.35
C LEU A 181 -33.39 55.87 1.62
N VAL A 182 -32.82 56.33 0.52
CA VAL A 182 -33.49 57.34 -0.34
C VAL A 182 -34.74 56.75 -1.01
N LEU A 183 -34.66 55.51 -1.51
CA LEU A 183 -35.80 54.80 -2.09
C LEU A 183 -36.87 54.45 -1.04
N ALA A 184 -36.47 54.03 0.17
CA ALA A 184 -37.38 53.74 1.27
C ALA A 184 -38.08 55.01 1.77
N TRP A 185 -37.41 56.16 1.76
CA TRP A 185 -37.99 57.45 2.07
C TRP A 185 -38.95 57.93 0.98
N LEU A 186 -38.58 57.70 -0.31
CA LEU A 186 -39.43 58.01 -1.45
C LEU A 186 -40.71 57.15 -1.50
N THR A 187 -40.75 56.09 -0.77
CA THR A 187 -41.81 55.09 -0.90
C THR A 187 -42.36 54.60 0.43
N SER A 188 -42.74 55.51 1.35
CA SER A 188 -43.44 55.14 2.59
C SER A 188 -44.70 54.28 2.33
N ASN A 189 -45.20 54.25 1.09
CA ASN A 189 -46.33 53.42 0.65
C ASN A 189 -45.93 52.02 0.12
N ARG A 190 -44.65 51.63 0.14
CA ARG A 190 -44.23 50.32 -0.39
C ARG A 190 -43.70 49.32 0.67
N LEU A 191 -44.13 49.48 1.92
CA LEU A 191 -43.77 48.56 3.01
C LEU A 191 -44.11 47.09 2.67
N LEU A 192 -45.21 46.91 1.95
CA LEU A 192 -45.63 45.57 1.49
C LEU A 192 -44.68 44.95 0.43
N TYR A 193 -44.02 45.81 -0.37
CA TYR A 193 -43.07 45.29 -1.38
C TYR A 193 -41.75 44.89 -0.73
N SER A 194 -41.27 45.65 0.26
CA SER A 194 -40.02 45.31 0.97
C SER A 194 -40.17 44.05 1.85
N LEU A 195 -41.39 43.81 2.38
CA LEU A 195 -41.68 42.59 3.14
C LEU A 195 -41.66 41.34 2.25
N ARG A 196 -42.25 41.43 1.04
CA ARG A 196 -42.24 40.33 0.07
C ARG A 196 -40.83 40.04 -0.49
N GLU A 197 -40.01 41.07 -0.68
CA GLU A 197 -38.62 40.91 -1.10
C GLU A 197 -37.77 40.28 0.01
N ARG A 198 -38.00 40.64 1.28
CA ARG A 198 -37.36 39.98 2.43
C ARG A 198 -37.82 38.54 2.61
N GLU A 199 -39.09 38.25 2.40
CA GLU A 199 -39.60 36.89 2.45
C GLU A 199 -38.95 36.02 1.36
N LYS A 200 -38.79 36.55 0.14
CA LYS A 200 -38.07 35.84 -0.95
C LYS A 200 -36.59 35.67 -0.66
N SER A 201 -35.90 36.68 -0.10
CA SER A 201 -34.49 36.54 0.24
C SER A 201 -34.25 35.58 1.40
N LEU A 202 -35.17 35.56 2.39
CA LEU A 202 -35.14 34.58 3.47
C LEU A 202 -35.37 33.15 2.97
N VAL A 203 -36.29 32.97 2.02
CA VAL A 203 -36.52 31.67 1.39
C VAL A 203 -35.27 31.20 0.61
N ILE A 204 -34.59 32.12 -0.10
CA ILE A 204 -33.34 31.83 -0.81
C ILE A 204 -32.23 31.50 0.19
N GLU A 205 -32.05 32.28 1.26
CA GLU A 205 -31.03 32.04 2.28
C GLU A 205 -31.26 30.74 3.03
N VAL A 206 -32.52 30.41 3.36
CA VAL A 206 -32.89 29.12 3.97
C VAL A 206 -32.61 27.97 3.00
N ALA A 207 -32.92 28.17 1.70
CA ALA A 207 -32.62 27.16 0.68
C ALA A 207 -31.09 26.97 0.48
N GLU A 208 -30.32 28.06 0.47
CA GLU A 208 -28.84 28.01 0.41
C GLU A 208 -28.24 27.35 1.65
N ARG A 209 -28.66 27.74 2.84
CA ARG A 209 -28.22 27.10 4.09
C ARG A 209 -28.54 25.62 4.09
N LYS A 210 -29.77 25.27 3.70
CA LYS A 210 -30.15 23.85 3.61
C LYS A 210 -29.31 23.10 2.60
N SER A 211 -29.02 23.68 1.44
CA SER A 211 -28.17 23.07 0.42
C SER A 211 -26.70 22.89 0.90
N VAL A 212 -26.19 23.85 1.67
CA VAL A 212 -24.86 23.77 2.29
C VAL A 212 -24.86 22.72 3.40
N GLU A 213 -25.89 22.66 4.22
CA GLU A 213 -26.05 21.69 5.29
C GLU A 213 -26.17 20.25 4.72
N ASP A 214 -26.99 20.08 3.68
CA ASP A 214 -27.12 18.80 2.96
C ASP A 214 -25.77 18.38 2.34
N ARG A 215 -25.03 19.35 1.78
CA ARG A 215 -23.71 19.08 1.20
C ARG A 215 -22.66 18.76 2.26
N LEU A 216 -22.67 19.47 3.39
CA LEU A 216 -21.80 19.15 4.53
C LEU A 216 -22.13 17.78 5.10
N HIS A 217 -23.40 17.45 5.23
CA HIS A 217 -23.85 16.13 5.67
C HIS A 217 -23.37 15.04 4.69
N GLN A 218 -23.51 15.28 3.38
CA GLN A 218 -23.00 14.35 2.37
C GLN A 218 -21.47 14.15 2.46
N ILE A 219 -20.70 15.23 2.62
CA ILE A 219 -19.24 15.15 2.78
C ILE A 219 -18.86 14.43 4.08
N ALA A 220 -19.60 14.67 5.16
CA ALA A 220 -19.32 14.07 6.46
C ALA A 220 -19.67 12.57 6.52
N THR A 221 -20.61 12.10 5.70
CA THR A 221 -21.18 10.75 5.82
C THR A 221 -20.91 9.85 4.62
N TYR A 222 -20.55 10.40 3.45
CA TYR A 222 -20.27 9.62 2.24
C TYR A 222 -18.85 9.86 1.71
N ASP A 223 -18.28 8.82 1.11
CA ASP A 223 -17.04 8.91 0.37
C ASP A 223 -17.23 9.65 -0.96
N GLN A 224 -16.45 10.71 -1.18
CA GLN A 224 -16.61 11.60 -2.34
C GLN A 224 -16.24 10.97 -3.68
N LEU A 225 -15.46 9.88 -3.66
CA LEU A 225 -15.04 9.18 -4.87
C LEU A 225 -16.08 8.18 -5.35
N THR A 226 -16.59 7.35 -4.42
CA THR A 226 -17.47 6.20 -4.72
C THR A 226 -18.94 6.47 -4.42
N ASN A 227 -19.24 7.53 -3.68
CA ASN A 227 -20.57 7.87 -3.17
C ASN A 227 -21.18 6.78 -2.26
N LEU A 228 -20.37 5.89 -1.72
CA LEU A 228 -20.76 4.94 -0.68
C LEU A 228 -20.69 5.62 0.70
N PRO A 229 -21.40 5.11 1.71
CA PRO A 229 -21.14 5.44 3.11
C PRO A 229 -19.65 5.43 3.43
N ASN A 230 -19.18 6.46 4.14
CA ASN A 230 -17.80 6.50 4.62
C ASN A 230 -17.68 5.77 5.97
N ARG A 231 -16.47 5.69 6.51
CA ARG A 231 -16.17 5.06 7.80
C ARG A 231 -17.03 5.62 8.94
N TYR A 232 -17.35 6.90 8.93
CA TYR A 232 -18.14 7.54 9.99
C TYR A 232 -19.59 7.05 9.97
N LEU A 233 -20.23 7.06 8.80
CA LEU A 233 -21.61 6.59 8.64
C LEU A 233 -21.69 5.06 8.88
N LEU A 234 -20.68 4.32 8.41
CA LEU A 234 -20.58 2.88 8.70
C LEU A 234 -20.65 2.62 10.20
N GLN A 235 -19.81 3.27 11.01
CA GLN A 235 -19.76 3.04 12.46
C GLN A 235 -21.10 3.35 13.15
N ALA A 236 -21.74 4.46 12.76
CA ALA A 236 -23.03 4.86 13.32
C ALA A 236 -24.14 3.85 13.01
N ASP A 237 -24.25 3.42 11.74
CA ASP A 237 -25.30 2.49 11.30
C ASP A 237 -25.00 1.04 11.73
N PHE A 238 -23.74 0.66 11.82
CA PHE A 238 -23.35 -0.67 12.27
C PHE A 238 -23.83 -0.96 13.70
N SER A 239 -23.58 -0.04 14.63
CA SER A 239 -24.02 -0.19 16.02
C SER A 239 -25.53 -0.42 16.10
N ARG A 240 -26.31 0.36 15.34
CA ARG A 240 -27.76 0.21 15.29
C ARG A 240 -28.20 -1.15 14.74
N LYS A 241 -27.58 -1.61 13.63
CA LYS A 241 -27.87 -2.90 13.01
C LYS A 241 -27.50 -4.07 13.93
N LEU A 242 -26.40 -3.95 14.67
CA LEU A 242 -25.96 -4.95 15.63
C LEU A 242 -26.98 -5.11 16.77
N GLU A 243 -27.46 -4.00 17.33
CA GLU A 243 -28.50 -4.02 18.38
C GLU A 243 -29.83 -4.62 17.89
N GLU A 244 -30.23 -4.30 16.64
CA GLU A 244 -31.43 -4.87 16.03
C GLU A 244 -31.29 -6.38 15.82
N THR A 245 -30.14 -6.82 15.34
CA THR A 245 -29.85 -8.24 15.08
C THR A 245 -29.78 -9.03 16.38
N ALA A 246 -29.16 -8.47 17.42
CA ALA A 246 -29.11 -9.09 18.76
C ALA A 246 -30.51 -9.28 19.35
N ARG A 247 -31.40 -8.28 19.23
CA ARG A 247 -32.81 -8.39 19.67
C ARG A 247 -33.57 -9.46 18.92
N ASN A 248 -33.29 -9.65 17.65
CA ASN A 248 -33.93 -10.66 16.79
C ASN A 248 -33.33 -12.06 16.95
N ARG A 249 -32.27 -12.23 17.74
CA ARG A 249 -31.51 -13.48 17.93
C ARG A 249 -31.05 -14.09 16.59
N LYS A 250 -30.64 -13.24 15.65
CA LYS A 250 -30.09 -13.58 14.35
C LYS A 250 -28.58 -13.36 14.34
N MET A 251 -27.94 -13.77 13.26
CA MET A 251 -26.54 -13.46 13.01
C MET A 251 -26.39 -12.17 12.21
N LEU A 252 -25.25 -11.52 12.38
CA LEU A 252 -24.79 -10.43 11.53
C LEU A 252 -23.40 -10.80 11.01
N ALA A 253 -23.17 -10.65 9.73
CA ALA A 253 -21.85 -10.88 9.15
C ALA A 253 -21.23 -9.58 8.69
N THR A 254 -19.95 -9.39 9.01
CA THR A 254 -19.10 -8.29 8.54
C THR A 254 -18.12 -8.84 7.53
N LEU A 255 -18.19 -8.35 6.31
CA LEU A 255 -17.24 -8.66 5.24
C LEU A 255 -16.32 -7.45 5.07
N PHE A 256 -15.04 -7.60 5.37
CA PHE A 256 -14.01 -6.60 5.10
C PHE A 256 -13.22 -7.06 3.88
N PHE A 257 -13.10 -6.25 2.84
CA PHE A 257 -12.43 -6.65 1.62
C PHE A 257 -11.66 -5.50 0.97
N ASP A 258 -10.68 -5.87 0.18
CA ASP A 258 -9.68 -5.00 -0.41
C ASP A 258 -9.40 -5.47 -1.84
N ILE A 259 -9.02 -4.55 -2.71
CA ILE A 259 -8.68 -4.84 -4.10
C ILE A 259 -7.22 -5.28 -4.18
N ASP A 260 -6.99 -6.53 -4.55
CA ASP A 260 -5.65 -7.10 -4.63
C ASP A 260 -4.75 -6.31 -5.59
N ASN A 261 -3.54 -6.00 -5.14
CA ASN A 261 -2.50 -5.31 -5.92
C ASN A 261 -2.91 -3.91 -6.45
N PHE A 262 -3.86 -3.22 -5.80
CA PHE A 262 -4.33 -1.90 -6.20
C PHE A 262 -3.21 -0.88 -6.35
N LYS A 263 -2.20 -0.94 -5.49
CA LYS A 263 -1.02 -0.06 -5.58
C LYS A 263 -0.29 -0.22 -6.92
N GLN A 264 -0.12 -1.46 -7.41
CA GLN A 264 0.54 -1.70 -8.70
C GLN A 264 -0.24 -1.06 -9.86
N ILE A 265 -1.58 -1.08 -9.79
CA ILE A 265 -2.43 -0.41 -10.79
C ILE A 265 -2.19 1.10 -10.79
N ASN A 266 -2.10 1.70 -9.61
CA ASN A 266 -1.77 3.11 -9.48
C ASN A 266 -0.37 3.44 -10.04
N ASP A 267 0.60 2.58 -9.75
CA ASP A 267 1.98 2.77 -10.18
C ASP A 267 2.13 2.61 -11.71
N MET A 268 1.36 1.69 -12.33
CA MET A 268 1.41 1.42 -13.78
C MET A 268 0.56 2.37 -14.62
N HIS A 269 -0.65 2.73 -14.13
CA HIS A 269 -1.66 3.45 -14.91
C HIS A 269 -2.01 4.83 -14.32
N GLY A 270 -1.38 5.21 -13.20
CA GLY A 270 -1.59 6.47 -12.50
C GLY A 270 -2.84 6.49 -11.60
N HIS A 271 -2.88 7.41 -10.65
CA HIS A 271 -3.97 7.54 -9.66
C HIS A 271 -5.36 7.76 -10.28
N GLY A 272 -5.42 8.40 -11.45
CA GLY A 272 -6.70 8.59 -12.14
C GLY A 272 -7.35 7.30 -12.64
N ALA A 273 -6.53 6.28 -12.98
CA ALA A 273 -7.00 4.95 -13.32
C ALA A 273 -7.49 4.20 -12.07
N GLY A 274 -6.75 4.30 -10.96
CA GLY A 274 -7.16 3.76 -9.67
C GLY A 274 -8.49 4.32 -9.17
N ASP A 275 -8.70 5.62 -9.29
CA ASP A 275 -9.96 6.27 -8.95
C ASP A 275 -11.15 5.73 -9.76
N LYS A 276 -10.94 5.47 -11.05
CA LYS A 276 -11.97 4.87 -11.92
C LYS A 276 -12.23 3.42 -11.56
N LEU A 277 -11.17 2.67 -11.23
CA LEU A 277 -11.28 1.29 -10.75
C LEU A 277 -12.12 1.24 -9.47
N LEU A 278 -11.83 2.09 -8.48
CA LEU A 278 -12.57 2.16 -7.22
C LEU A 278 -14.06 2.47 -7.44
N ARG A 279 -14.41 3.41 -8.33
CA ARG A 279 -15.83 3.69 -8.66
C ARG A 279 -16.53 2.49 -9.29
N LYS A 280 -15.85 1.79 -10.20
CA LYS A 280 -16.41 0.61 -10.85
C LYS A 280 -16.53 -0.58 -9.90
N ALA A 281 -15.56 -0.77 -9.01
CA ALA A 281 -15.58 -1.78 -7.96
C ALA A 281 -16.76 -1.52 -7.00
N ALA A 282 -16.91 -0.29 -6.53
CA ALA A 282 -18.04 0.12 -5.70
C ALA A 282 -19.39 -0.20 -6.37
N GLY A 283 -19.53 0.10 -7.66
CA GLY A 283 -20.74 -0.22 -8.43
C GLY A 283 -21.01 -1.72 -8.50
N ARG A 284 -19.99 -2.52 -8.85
CA ARG A 284 -20.13 -4.00 -8.94
C ARG A 284 -20.53 -4.65 -7.61
N VAL A 285 -19.96 -4.15 -6.51
CA VAL A 285 -20.33 -4.66 -5.18
C VAL A 285 -21.72 -4.20 -4.78
N ALA A 286 -22.09 -2.95 -5.09
CA ALA A 286 -23.44 -2.45 -4.83
C ALA A 286 -24.52 -3.27 -5.55
N ASP A 287 -24.25 -3.75 -6.78
CA ASP A 287 -25.16 -4.61 -7.55
C ASP A 287 -25.41 -5.99 -6.89
N VAL A 288 -24.47 -6.44 -6.05
CA VAL A 288 -24.57 -7.70 -5.29
C VAL A 288 -25.19 -7.49 -3.92
N THR A 289 -25.15 -6.25 -3.40
CA THR A 289 -25.60 -5.87 -2.06
C THR A 289 -27.12 -5.72 -2.01
N ARG A 290 -27.76 -6.23 -0.97
CA ARG A 290 -29.20 -6.06 -0.75
C ARG A 290 -29.49 -4.67 -0.15
N ASN A 291 -30.68 -4.12 -0.38
CA ASN A 291 -31.05 -2.76 0.08
C ASN A 291 -30.98 -2.56 1.61
N TYR A 292 -31.05 -3.62 2.38
CA TYR A 292 -30.96 -3.56 3.84
C TYR A 292 -29.58 -3.86 4.39
N ASP A 293 -28.63 -4.29 3.56
CA ASP A 293 -27.23 -4.45 3.95
C ASP A 293 -26.53 -3.08 3.85
N LEU A 294 -25.46 -2.92 4.62
CA LEU A 294 -24.69 -1.68 4.65
C LEU A 294 -23.38 -1.92 3.91
N LEU A 295 -23.18 -1.22 2.81
CA LEU A 295 -21.92 -1.20 2.06
C LEU A 295 -21.25 0.14 2.25
N ALA A 296 -19.97 0.17 2.62
CA ALA A 296 -19.20 1.37 2.85
C ALA A 296 -17.79 1.26 2.26
N ARG A 297 -17.20 2.39 1.92
CA ARG A 297 -15.76 2.48 1.68
C ARG A 297 -15.07 2.90 2.96
N PHE A 298 -14.18 2.06 3.48
CA PHE A 298 -13.52 2.27 4.76
C PHE A 298 -12.31 3.21 4.63
N GLY A 299 -11.55 3.09 3.53
CA GLY A 299 -10.44 3.95 3.17
C GLY A 299 -9.60 3.32 2.06
N GLY A 300 -8.85 4.09 1.30
CA GLY A 300 -8.00 3.55 0.23
C GLY A 300 -8.77 2.66 -0.75
N ASP A 301 -8.37 1.40 -0.84
CA ASP A 301 -8.97 0.30 -1.60
C ASP A 301 -9.84 -0.65 -0.75
N GLU A 302 -10.09 -0.28 0.52
CA GLU A 302 -10.81 -1.07 1.50
C GLU A 302 -12.31 -0.77 1.50
N PHE A 303 -13.11 -1.82 1.50
CA PHE A 303 -14.56 -1.76 1.58
C PHE A 303 -15.06 -2.64 2.71
N VAL A 304 -16.20 -2.26 3.29
CA VAL A 304 -16.87 -3.04 4.32
C VAL A 304 -18.33 -3.23 3.94
N MET A 305 -18.80 -4.48 4.03
CA MET A 305 -20.20 -4.82 3.94
C MET A 305 -20.69 -5.41 5.26
N VAL A 306 -21.81 -4.93 5.78
CA VAL A 306 -22.45 -5.48 6.96
C VAL A 306 -23.80 -6.07 6.54
N MET A 307 -23.88 -7.39 6.61
CA MET A 307 -25.09 -8.17 6.32
C MET A 307 -25.84 -8.40 7.64
N SER A 308 -27.05 -7.89 7.76
CA SER A 308 -27.87 -8.03 8.95
C SER A 308 -28.95 -9.11 8.79
N ASN A 309 -29.37 -9.69 9.91
CA ASN A 309 -30.41 -10.74 9.96
C ASN A 309 -30.10 -11.96 9.09
N VAL A 310 -28.86 -12.43 9.13
CA VAL A 310 -28.39 -13.63 8.43
C VAL A 310 -28.92 -14.88 9.14
N ASP A 311 -29.41 -15.85 8.40
CA ASP A 311 -29.95 -17.09 8.95
C ASP A 311 -28.88 -18.19 9.09
N ASN A 312 -27.92 -18.23 8.17
CA ASN A 312 -26.85 -19.22 8.16
C ASN A 312 -25.59 -18.71 7.46
N ARG A 313 -24.45 -19.36 7.72
CA ARG A 313 -23.16 -19.00 7.10
C ARG A 313 -23.15 -19.15 5.58
N SER A 314 -23.97 -20.06 5.03
CA SER A 314 -24.04 -20.27 3.58
C SER A 314 -24.52 -19.04 2.83
N ASP A 315 -25.38 -18.22 3.44
CA ASP A 315 -25.83 -16.95 2.83
C ASP A 315 -24.67 -15.95 2.73
N VAL A 316 -23.77 -15.95 3.71
CA VAL A 316 -22.59 -15.10 3.73
C VAL A 316 -21.58 -15.56 2.67
N ILE A 317 -21.34 -16.87 2.60
CA ILE A 317 -20.46 -17.50 1.58
C ILE A 317 -20.96 -17.14 0.18
N TYR A 318 -22.25 -17.30 -0.08
CA TYR A 318 -22.84 -16.98 -1.38
C TYR A 318 -22.60 -15.51 -1.79
N VAL A 319 -22.70 -14.57 -0.84
CA VAL A 319 -22.42 -13.15 -1.13
C VAL A 319 -20.94 -12.93 -1.35
N ALA A 320 -20.06 -13.52 -0.53
CA ALA A 320 -18.61 -13.41 -0.70
C ALA A 320 -18.16 -13.95 -2.07
N GLU A 321 -18.64 -15.14 -2.47
CA GLU A 321 -18.36 -15.73 -3.79
C GLU A 321 -18.87 -14.86 -4.95
N LYS A 322 -20.04 -14.25 -4.80
CA LYS A 322 -20.55 -13.29 -5.79
C LYS A 322 -19.69 -12.05 -5.93
N ILE A 323 -19.19 -11.51 -4.81
CA ILE A 323 -18.26 -10.38 -4.84
C ILE A 323 -17.00 -10.80 -5.59
N ILE A 324 -16.36 -11.91 -5.23
CA ILE A 324 -15.16 -12.44 -5.91
C ILE A 324 -15.42 -12.64 -7.39
N ALA A 325 -16.52 -13.31 -7.76
CA ALA A 325 -16.89 -13.54 -9.16
C ALA A 325 -17.10 -12.23 -9.94
N SER A 326 -17.56 -11.16 -9.28
CA SER A 326 -17.72 -9.84 -9.90
C SER A 326 -16.38 -9.21 -10.23
N PHE A 327 -15.33 -9.46 -9.42
CA PHE A 327 -13.97 -8.97 -9.66
C PHE A 327 -13.23 -9.79 -10.71
N ASN A 328 -13.54 -11.07 -10.90
CA ASN A 328 -12.94 -11.91 -11.94
C ASN A 328 -13.26 -11.45 -13.38
N LYS A 329 -14.17 -10.49 -13.55
CA LYS A 329 -14.44 -9.86 -14.85
C LYS A 329 -13.52 -8.65 -15.04
N PRO A 330 -12.88 -8.46 -16.21
CA PRO A 330 -12.03 -7.31 -16.45
C PRO A 330 -12.73 -5.97 -16.16
N PHE A 331 -11.96 -5.01 -15.67
CA PHE A 331 -12.41 -3.64 -15.47
C PHE A 331 -11.97 -2.80 -16.66
N SER A 332 -12.91 -2.42 -17.52
CA SER A 332 -12.59 -1.54 -18.66
C SER A 332 -12.28 -0.14 -18.17
N LEU A 333 -11.02 0.26 -18.20
CA LEU A 333 -10.52 1.59 -17.97
C LEU A 333 -10.28 2.29 -19.31
N PRO A 334 -10.17 3.63 -19.39
CA PRO A 334 -10.05 4.33 -20.66
C PRO A 334 -8.88 3.91 -21.53
N ASP A 335 -7.77 3.50 -20.89
CA ASP A 335 -6.51 3.22 -21.57
C ASP A 335 -6.17 1.72 -21.62
N ALA A 336 -6.86 0.87 -20.84
CA ALA A 336 -6.65 -0.58 -20.81
C ALA A 336 -7.78 -1.30 -20.06
N ASP A 337 -8.02 -2.57 -20.41
CA ASP A 337 -8.77 -3.50 -19.58
C ASP A 337 -7.84 -4.08 -18.50
N VAL A 338 -8.22 -3.92 -17.23
CA VAL A 338 -7.42 -4.36 -16.08
C VAL A 338 -8.11 -5.51 -15.37
N GLN A 339 -7.34 -6.59 -15.14
CA GLN A 339 -7.79 -7.72 -14.33
C GLN A 339 -7.31 -7.51 -12.88
N VAL A 340 -8.24 -7.48 -11.95
CA VAL A 340 -7.97 -7.43 -10.51
C VAL A 340 -8.86 -8.40 -9.77
N THR A 341 -8.40 -8.84 -8.62
CA THR A 341 -9.14 -9.72 -7.71
C THR A 341 -9.43 -9.01 -6.39
N ALA A 342 -10.18 -9.66 -5.52
CA ALA A 342 -10.45 -9.14 -4.18
C ALA A 342 -10.24 -10.23 -3.13
N SER A 343 -9.69 -9.83 -1.99
CA SER A 343 -9.55 -10.67 -0.80
C SER A 343 -10.55 -10.24 0.26
N ILE A 344 -11.31 -11.17 0.82
CA ILE A 344 -12.42 -10.92 1.74
C ILE A 344 -12.16 -11.61 3.08
N GLY A 345 -12.27 -10.87 4.18
CA GLY A 345 -12.33 -11.43 5.52
C GLY A 345 -13.73 -11.30 6.10
N ILE A 346 -14.17 -12.29 6.83
CA ILE A 346 -15.54 -12.42 7.33
C ILE A 346 -15.51 -12.68 8.83
N SER A 347 -16.24 -11.85 9.60
CA SER A 347 -16.56 -12.11 11.00
C SER A 347 -18.05 -12.17 11.21
N VAL A 348 -18.50 -12.97 12.17
CA VAL A 348 -19.92 -13.25 12.42
C VAL A 348 -20.28 -12.97 13.88
N PHE A 349 -21.23 -12.09 14.12
CA PHE A 349 -21.83 -11.87 15.42
C PHE A 349 -22.87 -13.00 15.72
N PRO A 350 -22.92 -13.54 16.93
CA PRO A 350 -22.16 -13.18 18.13
C PRO A 350 -20.84 -13.97 18.31
N GLU A 351 -20.48 -14.87 17.41
CA GLU A 351 -19.38 -15.82 17.59
C GLU A 351 -18.01 -15.13 17.58
N ASP A 352 -17.82 -14.15 16.69
CA ASP A 352 -16.53 -13.53 16.40
C ASP A 352 -16.39 -12.12 16.99
N GLY A 353 -17.32 -11.68 17.83
CA GLY A 353 -17.24 -10.39 18.50
C GLY A 353 -18.58 -9.89 19.01
N SER A 354 -18.53 -8.95 19.94
CA SER A 354 -19.69 -8.41 20.64
C SER A 354 -20.00 -6.96 20.28
N ASP A 355 -19.06 -6.24 19.65
CA ASP A 355 -19.19 -4.85 19.24
C ASP A 355 -18.66 -4.61 17.81
N PRO A 356 -19.05 -3.49 17.17
CA PRO A 356 -18.64 -3.19 15.80
C PRO A 356 -17.12 -3.12 15.59
N SER A 357 -16.36 -2.64 16.58
CA SER A 357 -14.92 -2.48 16.47
C SER A 357 -14.22 -3.83 16.48
N GLU A 358 -14.67 -4.74 17.35
CA GLU A 358 -14.17 -6.10 17.43
C GLU A 358 -14.48 -6.89 16.14
N LEU A 359 -15.71 -6.81 15.63
CA LEU A 359 -16.10 -7.47 14.40
C LEU A 359 -15.33 -6.94 13.20
N LEU A 360 -15.15 -5.61 13.09
CA LEU A 360 -14.33 -5.03 12.02
C LEU A 360 -12.88 -5.48 12.09
N LYS A 361 -12.28 -5.47 13.29
CA LYS A 361 -10.91 -5.94 13.52
C LYS A 361 -10.74 -7.41 13.13
N ASN A 362 -11.70 -8.25 13.51
CA ASN A 362 -11.63 -9.68 13.26
C ASN A 362 -11.88 -10.02 11.76
N ALA A 363 -12.75 -9.26 11.09
CA ALA A 363 -12.92 -9.37 9.65
C ALA A 363 -11.66 -8.90 8.88
N ASP A 364 -11.02 -7.80 9.29
CA ASP A 364 -9.76 -7.32 8.71
C ASP A 364 -8.64 -8.37 8.85
N LEU A 365 -8.53 -8.98 10.03
CA LEU A 365 -7.57 -10.06 10.26
C LEU A 365 -7.82 -11.27 9.35
N ALA A 366 -9.08 -11.65 9.15
CA ALA A 366 -9.44 -12.73 8.23
C ALA A 366 -9.15 -12.36 6.77
N MET A 367 -9.35 -11.10 6.36
CA MET A 367 -8.98 -10.61 5.04
C MET A 367 -7.47 -10.68 4.82
N TYR A 368 -6.69 -10.29 5.83
CA TYR A 368 -5.24 -10.42 5.78
C TYR A 368 -4.79 -11.87 5.57
N ARG A 369 -5.47 -12.83 6.21
CA ARG A 369 -5.25 -14.26 5.99
C ARG A 369 -5.61 -14.68 4.56
N ALA A 370 -6.75 -14.24 4.02
CA ALA A 370 -7.11 -14.50 2.63
C ALA A 370 -6.04 -14.01 1.63
N LYS A 371 -5.43 -12.83 1.90
CA LYS A 371 -4.30 -12.32 1.12
C LYS A 371 -3.06 -13.21 1.22
N ALA A 372 -2.78 -13.76 2.40
CA ALA A 372 -1.64 -14.64 2.63
C ALA A 372 -1.82 -16.01 1.97
N ASP A 373 -3.04 -16.53 1.91
CA ASP A 373 -3.38 -17.84 1.34
C ASP A 373 -3.52 -17.84 -0.20
N GLY A 374 -3.06 -16.78 -0.87
CA GLY A 374 -3.01 -16.73 -2.34
C GLY A 374 -3.94 -15.69 -2.97
N ARG A 375 -4.60 -14.84 -2.18
CA ARG A 375 -5.54 -13.81 -2.65
C ARG A 375 -6.77 -14.39 -3.36
N ASN A 376 -7.58 -13.52 -3.99
CA ASN A 376 -8.75 -13.92 -4.80
C ASN A 376 -9.66 -14.94 -4.09
N GLY A 377 -9.95 -14.69 -2.81
CA GLY A 377 -10.69 -15.63 -1.99
C GLY A 377 -11.29 -14.99 -0.75
N TYR A 378 -11.91 -15.79 0.07
CA TYR A 378 -12.45 -15.36 1.36
C TYR A 378 -11.98 -16.25 2.51
N GLN A 379 -11.90 -15.67 3.71
CA GLN A 379 -11.63 -16.39 4.94
C GLN A 379 -12.61 -15.96 6.05
N PHE A 380 -13.11 -16.93 6.82
CA PHE A 380 -13.81 -16.62 8.06
C PHE A 380 -12.78 -16.43 9.17
N PHE A 381 -13.06 -15.48 10.03
CA PHE A 381 -12.27 -15.31 11.24
C PHE A 381 -12.31 -16.57 12.09
N ASN A 382 -11.20 -16.90 12.67
CA ASN A 382 -11.09 -17.83 13.81
C ASN A 382 -10.08 -17.26 14.82
N ALA A 383 -10.21 -17.68 16.08
CA ALA A 383 -9.37 -17.14 17.16
C ALA A 383 -7.87 -17.45 16.97
N GLU A 384 -7.53 -18.50 16.22
CA GLU A 384 -6.15 -18.89 15.93
C GLU A 384 -5.43 -17.84 15.06
N MET A 385 -6.16 -17.13 14.19
CA MET A 385 -5.60 -16.06 13.35
C MET A 385 -4.97 -14.93 14.16
N ASN A 386 -5.51 -14.62 15.35
CA ASN A 386 -4.87 -13.65 16.24
C ASN A 386 -3.51 -14.15 16.75
N LEU A 387 -3.44 -15.43 17.08
CA LEU A 387 -2.18 -16.07 17.52
C LEU A 387 -1.17 -16.12 16.37
N GLU A 388 -1.62 -16.48 15.18
CA GLU A 388 -0.76 -16.49 13.98
C GLU A 388 -0.22 -15.10 13.64
N LEU A 389 -1.04 -14.04 13.77
CA LEU A 389 -0.58 -12.67 13.56
C LEU A 389 0.47 -12.26 14.60
N GLN A 390 0.19 -12.51 15.89
CA GLN A 390 1.15 -12.23 16.96
C GLN A 390 2.43 -13.03 16.78
N TYR A 391 2.32 -14.31 16.44
CA TYR A 391 3.45 -15.17 16.12
C TYR A 391 4.26 -14.62 14.93
N SER A 392 3.59 -14.22 13.85
CA SER A 392 4.25 -13.64 12.68
C SER A 392 4.99 -12.34 13.00
N GLN A 393 4.39 -11.46 13.80
CA GLN A 393 5.02 -10.22 14.26
C GLN A 393 6.20 -10.49 15.19
N TRP A 394 6.07 -11.47 16.07
CA TRP A 394 7.13 -11.91 16.96
C TRP A 394 8.30 -12.47 16.14
N VAL A 395 8.03 -13.37 15.18
CA VAL A 395 9.05 -13.93 14.29
C VAL A 395 9.73 -12.82 13.50
N GLU A 396 9.00 -11.90 12.88
CA GLU A 396 9.58 -10.80 12.11
C GLU A 396 10.53 -9.95 12.96
N THR A 397 10.10 -9.58 14.16
CA THR A 397 10.90 -8.73 15.06
C THR A 397 12.19 -9.42 15.49
N ASN A 398 12.06 -10.68 15.96
CA ASN A 398 13.21 -11.42 16.47
C ASN A 398 14.14 -11.90 15.35
N LEU A 399 13.62 -12.21 14.16
CA LEU A 399 14.41 -12.58 13.00
C LEU A 399 15.27 -11.41 12.51
N ARG A 400 14.71 -10.19 12.52
CA ARG A 400 15.43 -8.96 12.22
C ARG A 400 16.56 -8.71 13.23
N GLU A 401 16.31 -9.01 14.49
CA GLU A 401 17.33 -8.95 15.53
C GLU A 401 18.41 -10.03 15.35
N ALA A 402 18.02 -11.25 15.03
CA ALA A 402 18.93 -12.36 14.78
C ALA A 402 19.87 -12.13 13.59
N LEU A 403 19.37 -11.51 12.52
CA LEU A 403 20.17 -11.09 11.36
C LEU A 403 21.27 -10.08 11.74
N ASN A 404 21.01 -9.20 12.71
CA ASN A 404 21.97 -8.19 13.13
C ASN A 404 22.97 -8.66 14.20
N ASN A 405 22.61 -9.70 14.99
CA ASN A 405 23.33 -10.10 16.21
C ASN A 405 23.91 -11.52 16.12
N GLU A 406 24.23 -12.02 14.93
CA GLU A 406 24.79 -13.37 14.71
C GLU A 406 23.91 -14.47 15.33
N GLY A 407 22.57 -14.27 15.33
CA GLY A 407 21.60 -15.23 15.87
C GLY A 407 21.25 -16.37 14.91
N LEU A 408 21.75 -16.34 13.68
CA LEU A 408 21.52 -17.33 12.64
C LEU A 408 22.79 -18.15 12.37
N GLU A 409 22.61 -19.38 11.92
CA GLU A 409 23.72 -20.24 11.49
C GLU A 409 23.37 -21.03 10.23
N LEU A 410 24.39 -21.50 9.50
CA LEU A 410 24.23 -22.40 8.37
C LEU A 410 24.59 -23.84 8.77
N HIS A 411 23.70 -24.76 8.44
CA HIS A 411 23.98 -26.18 8.40
C HIS A 411 24.14 -26.63 6.95
N PHE A 412 24.98 -27.63 6.72
CA PHE A 412 25.32 -28.11 5.40
C PHE A 412 24.90 -29.57 5.25
N GLN A 413 24.12 -29.89 4.20
CA GLN A 413 23.72 -31.26 3.88
C GLN A 413 24.43 -31.72 2.63
N PRO A 414 25.13 -32.88 2.69
CA PRO A 414 25.92 -33.39 1.55
C PRO A 414 25.01 -33.84 0.41
N GLN A 415 25.44 -33.52 -0.81
CA GLN A 415 24.90 -34.04 -2.05
C GLN A 415 25.95 -35.02 -2.62
N VAL A 416 25.54 -36.29 -2.73
CA VAL A 416 26.44 -37.41 -3.06
C VAL A 416 26.17 -37.89 -4.47
N ASN A 417 27.21 -37.95 -5.30
CA ASN A 417 27.16 -38.52 -6.63
C ASN A 417 26.93 -40.05 -6.55
N LEU A 418 25.88 -40.53 -7.21
CA LEU A 418 25.43 -41.93 -7.15
C LEU A 418 26.38 -42.92 -7.87
N ASP A 419 27.20 -42.44 -8.81
CA ASP A 419 28.12 -43.30 -9.55
C ASP A 419 29.42 -43.57 -8.79
N ASN A 420 29.96 -42.53 -8.13
CA ASN A 420 31.28 -42.59 -7.52
C ASN A 420 31.28 -42.50 -5.97
N GLY A 421 30.11 -42.23 -5.36
CA GLY A 421 29.92 -42.11 -3.91
C GLY A 421 30.63 -40.91 -3.27
N LYS A 422 31.05 -39.91 -4.06
CA LYS A 422 31.74 -38.72 -3.54
C LYS A 422 30.74 -37.58 -3.30
N VAL A 423 31.04 -36.77 -2.29
CA VAL A 423 30.36 -35.50 -2.10
C VAL A 423 30.88 -34.48 -3.11
N GLU A 424 30.05 -33.99 -4.00
CA GLU A 424 30.40 -33.02 -5.04
C GLU A 424 29.89 -31.61 -4.71
N SER A 425 28.81 -31.55 -3.95
CA SER A 425 28.21 -30.31 -3.46
C SER A 425 27.54 -30.51 -2.10
N CYS A 426 27.08 -29.42 -1.52
CA CYS A 426 26.24 -29.45 -0.34
C CYS A 426 25.26 -28.31 -0.36
N GLU A 427 24.06 -28.52 0.17
CA GLU A 427 23.07 -27.47 0.36
C GLU A 427 23.30 -26.76 1.70
N ALA A 428 23.34 -25.43 1.67
CA ALA A 428 23.41 -24.58 2.85
C ALA A 428 21.99 -24.25 3.35
N LEU A 429 21.66 -24.79 4.50
CA LEU A 429 20.36 -24.69 5.12
C LEU A 429 20.42 -23.76 6.34
N ILE A 430 19.69 -22.66 6.29
CA ILE A 430 19.64 -21.70 7.39
C ILE A 430 18.99 -22.32 8.64
N ARG A 431 19.53 -21.99 9.80
CA ARG A 431 19.03 -22.38 11.13
C ARG A 431 18.96 -21.16 12.03
N TRP A 432 17.95 -21.13 12.86
CA TRP A 432 17.75 -20.09 13.86
C TRP A 432 17.71 -20.68 15.29
N PRO A 433 18.88 -20.93 15.91
CA PRO A 433 18.98 -21.65 17.20
C PRO A 433 18.31 -20.96 18.38
N GLN A 434 18.32 -19.61 18.40
CA GLN A 434 17.73 -18.82 19.50
C GLN A 434 16.21 -18.60 19.35
N GLY A 435 15.68 -18.80 18.15
CA GLY A 435 14.23 -18.86 17.92
C GLY A 435 13.58 -20.09 18.55
N SER A 436 14.40 -20.98 19.10
CA SER A 436 14.05 -22.33 19.53
C SER A 436 13.41 -22.45 20.91
N ASN A 437 13.16 -21.38 21.65
CA ASN A 437 12.28 -21.50 22.82
C ASN A 437 10.86 -21.93 22.44
N ASP A 438 10.48 -21.79 21.14
CA ASP A 438 9.18 -22.17 20.58
C ASP A 438 9.25 -22.90 19.23
N ASN A 439 10.31 -23.66 18.94
CA ASN A 439 10.43 -24.51 17.74
C ASN A 439 10.02 -23.84 16.40
N VAL A 440 10.55 -22.66 16.11
CA VAL A 440 10.28 -22.01 14.81
C VAL A 440 10.96 -22.81 13.69
N SER A 441 10.17 -23.44 12.83
CA SER A 441 10.72 -24.19 11.70
C SER A 441 11.32 -23.25 10.64
N PRO A 442 12.36 -23.70 9.90
CA PRO A 442 12.89 -22.93 8.77
C PRO A 442 11.79 -22.52 7.77
N ALA A 443 10.89 -23.42 7.43
CA ALA A 443 9.77 -23.15 6.53
C ALA A 443 8.88 -22.01 7.03
N ASP A 444 8.62 -21.92 8.36
CA ASP A 444 7.77 -20.89 8.92
C ASP A 444 8.42 -19.51 8.88
N PHE A 445 9.65 -19.38 9.34
CA PHE A 445 10.29 -18.06 9.33
C PHE A 445 10.68 -17.59 7.93
N ILE A 446 11.01 -18.49 7.01
CA ILE A 446 11.24 -18.13 5.59
C ILE A 446 9.96 -17.60 4.96
N ARG A 447 8.81 -18.29 5.14
CA ARG A 447 7.51 -17.82 4.66
C ARG A 447 7.15 -16.43 5.21
N ILE A 448 7.46 -16.18 6.49
CA ILE A 448 7.23 -14.86 7.11
C ILE A 448 8.20 -13.83 6.53
N ALA A 449 9.47 -14.18 6.35
CA ALA A 449 10.47 -13.30 5.76
C ALA A 449 10.14 -12.92 4.31
N GLU A 450 9.65 -13.86 3.51
CA GLU A 450 9.16 -13.57 2.16
C GLU A 450 8.02 -12.55 2.18
N ARG A 451 7.05 -12.73 3.07
CA ARG A 451 5.90 -11.82 3.19
C ARG A 451 6.28 -10.42 3.64
N THR A 452 7.23 -10.31 4.57
CA THR A 452 7.66 -9.03 5.16
C THR A 452 8.78 -8.33 4.37
N GLY A 453 9.36 -9.02 3.36
CA GLY A 453 10.48 -8.53 2.57
C GLY A 453 11.86 -8.72 3.22
N LEU A 454 11.92 -9.37 4.38
CA LEU A 454 13.20 -9.72 5.03
C LEU A 454 13.99 -10.80 4.29
N ILE A 455 13.35 -11.49 3.35
CA ILE A 455 13.99 -12.57 2.60
C ILE A 455 15.25 -12.09 1.86
N ASN A 456 15.25 -10.87 1.32
CA ASN A 456 16.41 -10.33 0.62
C ASN A 456 17.62 -10.14 1.56
N ASP A 457 17.37 -9.70 2.80
CA ASP A 457 18.41 -9.56 3.82
C ASP A 457 18.94 -10.94 4.24
N ILE A 458 18.04 -11.93 4.37
CA ILE A 458 18.41 -13.33 4.65
C ILE A 458 19.25 -13.89 3.52
N SER A 459 18.84 -13.76 2.27
CA SER A 459 19.56 -14.27 1.11
C SER A 459 20.97 -13.67 1.02
N GLN A 460 21.09 -12.38 1.31
CA GLN A 460 22.40 -11.72 1.36
C GLN A 460 23.26 -12.23 2.51
N TRP A 461 22.69 -12.44 3.69
CA TRP A 461 23.38 -13.01 4.85
C TRP A 461 23.83 -14.44 4.56
N VAL A 462 22.95 -15.30 4.01
CA VAL A 462 23.27 -16.68 3.63
C VAL A 462 24.44 -16.74 2.66
N LEU A 463 24.42 -15.90 1.62
CA LEU A 463 25.52 -15.82 0.66
C LEU A 463 26.84 -15.44 1.34
N GLN A 464 26.84 -14.40 2.18
CA GLN A 464 28.05 -13.96 2.87
C GLN A 464 28.59 -15.03 3.80
N GLU A 465 27.72 -15.71 4.53
CA GLU A 465 28.08 -16.76 5.49
C GLU A 465 28.58 -18.04 4.78
N ALA A 466 27.91 -18.42 3.67
CA ALA A 466 28.40 -19.53 2.84
C ALA A 466 29.80 -19.24 2.30
N CYS A 467 30.04 -18.04 1.78
CA CYS A 467 31.36 -17.62 1.33
C CYS A 467 32.41 -17.69 2.45
N ARG A 468 32.07 -17.21 3.64
CA ARG A 468 32.93 -17.25 4.83
C ARG A 468 33.33 -18.69 5.20
N HIS A 469 32.37 -19.60 5.15
CA HIS A 469 32.63 -21.01 5.45
C HIS A 469 33.52 -21.68 4.39
N ILE A 470 33.28 -21.41 3.10
CA ILE A 470 34.16 -21.96 2.02
C ILE A 470 35.60 -21.50 2.23
N ASN A 471 35.81 -20.21 2.51
CA ASN A 471 37.14 -19.68 2.77
C ASN A 471 37.77 -20.30 4.02
N ALA A 472 37.02 -20.44 5.12
CA ALA A 472 37.50 -21.08 6.34
C ALA A 472 37.91 -22.55 6.13
N TRP A 473 37.18 -23.30 5.29
CA TRP A 473 37.53 -24.66 4.92
C TRP A 473 38.81 -24.69 4.07
N THR A 474 38.93 -23.78 3.10
CA THR A 474 40.15 -23.66 2.27
C THR A 474 41.38 -23.34 3.14
N ASP A 475 41.26 -22.38 4.06
CA ASP A 475 42.34 -21.98 4.99
C ASP A 475 42.76 -23.12 5.92
N GLN A 476 41.82 -24.00 6.27
CA GLN A 476 42.12 -25.22 7.06
C GLN A 476 42.71 -26.35 6.21
N GLY A 477 42.87 -26.14 4.91
CA GLY A 477 43.44 -27.08 3.97
C GLY A 477 42.51 -28.19 3.52
N PHE A 478 41.19 -27.97 3.54
CA PHE A 478 40.23 -28.90 2.95
C PHE A 478 40.02 -28.61 1.44
N GLU A 479 39.81 -29.68 0.67
CA GLU A 479 39.25 -29.55 -0.68
C GLU A 479 37.79 -29.16 -0.56
N THR A 480 37.42 -27.96 -1.02
CA THR A 480 36.03 -27.45 -0.93
C THR A 480 35.18 -28.02 -2.05
N VAL A 481 33.92 -28.27 -1.73
CA VAL A 481 32.86 -28.63 -2.68
C VAL A 481 32.01 -27.38 -3.00
N ARG A 482 31.20 -27.47 -4.04
CA ARG A 482 30.20 -26.40 -4.32
C ARG A 482 29.20 -26.32 -3.17
N VAL A 483 28.86 -25.09 -2.77
CA VAL A 483 27.83 -24.83 -1.76
C VAL A 483 26.61 -24.23 -2.47
N ASP A 484 25.50 -24.92 -2.43
CA ASP A 484 24.25 -24.49 -3.04
C ASP A 484 23.42 -23.76 -1.99
N ILE A 485 22.86 -22.57 -2.37
CA ILE A 485 22.06 -21.72 -1.52
C ILE A 485 20.69 -21.47 -2.14
N ASN A 486 19.66 -21.44 -1.30
CA ASN A 486 18.28 -21.14 -1.72
C ASN A 486 18.08 -19.64 -1.94
N LEU A 487 17.49 -19.26 -3.08
CA LEU A 487 17.05 -17.91 -3.39
C LEU A 487 15.55 -17.87 -3.68
N SER A 488 14.87 -16.83 -3.15
CA SER A 488 13.47 -16.59 -3.42
C SER A 488 13.27 -15.86 -4.76
N SER A 489 12.10 -16.00 -5.38
CA SER A 489 11.71 -15.23 -6.58
C SER A 489 11.83 -13.71 -6.36
N LYS A 490 11.66 -13.24 -5.13
CA LYS A 490 11.79 -11.83 -4.76
C LYS A 490 13.21 -11.28 -4.90
N ASP A 491 14.22 -12.13 -4.73
CA ASP A 491 15.62 -11.75 -4.89
C ASP A 491 15.95 -11.30 -6.32
N PHE A 492 15.17 -11.76 -7.31
CA PHE A 492 15.37 -11.42 -8.72
C PHE A 492 14.57 -10.17 -9.17
N THR A 493 13.63 -9.69 -8.36
CA THR A 493 12.86 -8.47 -8.67
C THR A 493 13.63 -7.20 -8.35
N ASP A 494 14.60 -7.26 -7.43
CA ASP A 494 15.47 -6.15 -7.09
C ASP A 494 16.79 -6.21 -7.88
N LYS A 495 17.00 -5.24 -8.77
CA LYS A 495 18.24 -5.13 -9.59
C LYS A 495 19.52 -5.04 -8.74
N GLY A 496 19.42 -4.64 -7.47
CA GLY A 496 20.52 -4.51 -6.53
C GLY A 496 21.05 -5.85 -6.06
N VAL A 497 20.19 -6.84 -5.84
CA VAL A 497 20.56 -8.14 -5.25
C VAL A 497 21.52 -8.91 -6.14
N LEU A 498 21.22 -9.01 -7.43
CA LEU A 498 22.10 -9.72 -8.38
C LEU A 498 23.51 -9.10 -8.50
N TYR A 499 23.56 -7.77 -8.53
CA TYR A 499 24.85 -7.08 -8.58
C TYR A 499 25.63 -7.28 -7.28
N SER A 500 24.95 -7.24 -6.14
CA SER A 500 25.56 -7.49 -4.84
C SER A 500 26.05 -8.93 -4.71
N PHE A 501 25.35 -9.91 -5.30
CA PHE A 501 25.75 -11.32 -5.31
C PHE A 501 27.16 -11.51 -5.94
N LEU A 502 27.32 -11.07 -7.20
CA LEU A 502 28.61 -11.21 -7.87
C LEU A 502 29.72 -10.34 -7.24
N GLN A 503 29.37 -9.18 -6.68
CA GLN A 503 30.31 -8.39 -5.90
C GLN A 503 30.77 -9.11 -4.63
N THR A 504 29.86 -9.77 -3.92
CA THR A 504 30.19 -10.54 -2.71
C THR A 504 31.17 -11.64 -3.03
N LEU A 505 30.95 -12.44 -4.10
CA LEU A 505 31.91 -13.46 -4.52
C LEU A 505 33.29 -12.87 -4.81
N ARG A 506 33.34 -11.75 -5.53
CA ARG A 506 34.62 -11.08 -5.84
C ARG A 506 35.34 -10.55 -4.60
N ARG A 507 34.59 -9.96 -3.64
CA ARG A 507 35.16 -9.44 -2.38
C ARG A 507 35.72 -10.56 -1.48
N GLN A 508 35.11 -11.73 -1.57
CA GLN A 508 35.51 -12.93 -0.81
C GLN A 508 36.53 -13.79 -1.55
N ASP A 509 37.00 -13.34 -2.73
CA ASP A 509 37.93 -14.05 -3.60
C ASP A 509 37.49 -15.47 -3.98
N LEU A 510 36.18 -15.68 -4.13
CA LEU A 510 35.58 -16.95 -4.53
C LEU A 510 35.30 -17.00 -6.02
N LYS A 511 35.53 -18.18 -6.60
CA LYS A 511 35.14 -18.44 -7.99
C LYS A 511 33.65 -18.76 -8.06
N PRO A 512 32.94 -18.26 -9.07
CA PRO A 512 31.49 -18.44 -9.17
C PRO A 512 31.02 -19.90 -9.12
N HIS A 513 31.78 -20.84 -9.66
CA HIS A 513 31.43 -22.27 -9.64
C HIS A 513 31.50 -22.94 -8.24
N GLN A 514 32.02 -22.25 -7.23
CA GLN A 514 32.04 -22.74 -5.85
C GLN A 514 30.71 -22.49 -5.13
N ILE A 515 29.84 -21.67 -5.73
CA ILE A 515 28.47 -21.38 -5.24
C ILE A 515 27.46 -21.84 -6.30
N GLY A 516 26.42 -22.52 -5.85
CA GLY A 516 25.23 -22.80 -6.62
C GLY A 516 24.03 -22.03 -6.06
N VAL A 517 23.02 -21.86 -6.88
CA VAL A 517 21.76 -21.22 -6.54
C VAL A 517 20.62 -22.19 -6.81
N GLU A 518 19.79 -22.40 -5.81
CA GLU A 518 18.58 -23.20 -5.88
C GLU A 518 17.37 -22.26 -5.89
N ILE A 519 16.45 -22.48 -6.82
CA ILE A 519 15.24 -21.67 -7.03
C ILE A 519 14.03 -22.59 -7.11
N THR A 520 12.95 -22.26 -6.42
CA THR A 520 11.75 -23.09 -6.44
C THR A 520 11.06 -23.09 -7.82
N GLU A 521 10.31 -24.14 -8.12
CA GLU A 521 9.54 -24.28 -9.37
C GLU A 521 8.62 -23.07 -9.64
N ASN A 522 8.08 -22.42 -8.61
CA ASN A 522 7.17 -21.28 -8.75
C ASN A 522 7.78 -20.09 -9.53
N ILE A 523 9.10 -19.98 -9.57
CA ILE A 523 9.78 -18.96 -10.38
C ILE A 523 9.48 -19.10 -11.87
N LEU A 524 9.14 -20.32 -12.33
CA LEU A 524 8.74 -20.58 -13.73
C LEU A 524 7.44 -19.87 -14.10
N LEU A 525 6.52 -19.74 -13.14
CA LEU A 525 5.22 -19.05 -13.32
C LEU A 525 5.38 -17.53 -13.27
N GLU A 526 6.33 -17.05 -12.46
CA GLU A 526 6.64 -15.64 -12.29
C GLU A 526 7.70 -15.13 -13.28
N SER A 527 8.21 -15.99 -14.18
CA SER A 527 9.33 -15.71 -15.09
C SER A 527 9.05 -14.52 -15.99
N THR A 528 9.43 -13.34 -15.52
CA THR A 528 9.51 -12.12 -16.31
C THR A 528 10.85 -12.10 -17.07
N ASP A 529 10.93 -11.32 -18.15
CA ASP A 529 12.19 -11.07 -18.85
C ASP A 529 13.34 -10.65 -17.93
N GLN A 530 13.01 -10.08 -16.76
CA GLN A 530 13.97 -9.63 -15.77
C GLN A 530 14.59 -10.82 -15.03
N VAL A 531 13.80 -11.81 -14.62
CA VAL A 531 14.27 -13.03 -13.95
C VAL A 531 15.18 -13.82 -14.89
N ILE A 532 14.75 -14.03 -16.14
CA ILE A 532 15.54 -14.75 -17.15
C ILE A 532 16.90 -14.08 -17.37
N LYS A 533 16.94 -12.75 -17.49
CA LYS A 533 18.18 -11.98 -17.63
C LYS A 533 19.08 -12.13 -16.40
N ALA A 534 18.50 -12.12 -15.21
CA ALA A 534 19.23 -12.26 -13.96
C ALA A 534 19.92 -13.63 -13.87
N LEU A 535 19.17 -14.71 -14.09
CA LEU A 535 19.69 -16.07 -14.11
C LEU A 535 20.75 -16.26 -15.20
N THR A 536 20.53 -15.65 -16.40
CA THR A 536 21.52 -15.71 -17.48
C THR A 536 22.85 -15.07 -17.09
N VAL A 537 22.83 -13.96 -16.37
CA VAL A 537 24.06 -13.30 -15.88
C VAL A 537 24.80 -14.18 -14.87
N LEU A 538 24.09 -14.83 -13.93
CA LEU A 538 24.72 -15.75 -12.96
C LEU A 538 25.31 -16.97 -13.65
N HIS A 539 24.55 -17.61 -14.54
CA HIS A 539 25.00 -18.78 -15.28
C HIS A 539 26.25 -18.50 -16.13
N ASN A 540 26.25 -17.36 -16.87
CA ASN A 540 27.39 -16.94 -17.68
C ASN A 540 28.61 -16.57 -16.83
N ALA A 541 28.43 -16.19 -15.58
CA ALA A 541 29.52 -16.02 -14.63
C ALA A 541 30.08 -17.34 -14.12
N GLY A 542 29.38 -18.46 -14.34
CA GLY A 542 29.79 -19.81 -13.91
C GLY A 542 29.14 -20.26 -12.60
N VAL A 543 28.07 -19.59 -12.13
CA VAL A 543 27.25 -20.05 -11.00
C VAL A 543 26.39 -21.22 -11.46
N HIS A 544 26.34 -22.30 -10.68
CA HIS A 544 25.43 -23.41 -10.91
C HIS A 544 24.01 -23.01 -10.53
N ILE A 545 23.01 -23.32 -11.38
CA ILE A 545 21.61 -22.95 -11.11
C ILE A 545 20.76 -24.22 -11.21
N SER A 546 20.06 -24.56 -10.13
CA SER A 546 19.13 -25.69 -10.08
C SER A 546 17.71 -25.25 -9.71
N ILE A 547 16.73 -25.96 -10.27
CA ILE A 547 15.33 -25.83 -9.82
C ILE A 547 15.12 -26.80 -8.68
N ASP A 548 14.52 -26.29 -7.61
CA ASP A 548 14.15 -27.01 -6.40
C ASP A 548 12.65 -27.35 -6.37
N ASP A 549 12.27 -28.36 -5.59
CA ASP A 549 10.90 -28.88 -5.41
C ASP A 549 10.19 -29.23 -6.74
N PHE A 550 10.95 -29.70 -7.75
CA PHE A 550 10.42 -29.92 -9.09
C PHE A 550 9.42 -31.09 -9.14
N GLY A 551 8.26 -30.81 -9.74
CA GLY A 551 7.17 -31.76 -9.91
C GLY A 551 5.96 -31.48 -9.00
N THR A 552 6.07 -30.56 -8.04
CA THR A 552 4.96 -30.21 -7.12
C THR A 552 4.03 -29.14 -7.69
N GLY A 553 4.46 -28.44 -8.75
CA GLY A 553 3.77 -27.33 -9.37
C GLY A 553 3.27 -27.58 -10.79
N PHE A 554 2.82 -26.53 -11.45
CA PHE A 554 2.37 -26.55 -12.86
C PHE A 554 3.55 -26.22 -13.80
N SER A 555 4.50 -27.13 -13.96
CA SER A 555 5.64 -26.91 -14.85
C SER A 555 5.27 -26.91 -16.32
N SER A 556 5.42 -25.77 -16.97
CA SER A 556 5.45 -25.74 -18.43
C SER A 556 6.88 -26.06 -18.91
N LEU A 557 7.08 -27.23 -19.53
CA LEU A 557 8.34 -27.63 -20.14
C LEU A 557 8.90 -26.59 -21.13
N SER A 558 8.05 -25.71 -21.65
CA SER A 558 8.45 -24.63 -22.54
C SER A 558 9.28 -23.54 -21.82
N TYR A 559 9.01 -23.29 -20.55
CA TYR A 559 9.78 -22.34 -19.74
C TYR A 559 11.09 -22.97 -19.26
N LEU A 560 11.08 -24.24 -18.89
CA LEU A 560 12.30 -24.97 -18.51
C LEU A 560 13.40 -24.85 -19.59
N LYS A 561 13.02 -24.94 -20.87
CA LYS A 561 13.94 -24.78 -22.02
C LYS A 561 14.55 -23.37 -22.12
N GLN A 562 13.89 -22.35 -21.61
CA GLN A 562 14.32 -20.94 -21.77
C GLN A 562 15.27 -20.49 -20.65
N LEU A 563 15.27 -21.19 -19.53
CA LEU A 563 16.12 -20.85 -18.38
C LEU A 563 17.51 -21.44 -18.53
N PRO A 564 18.55 -20.70 -18.14
CA PRO A 564 19.94 -21.16 -18.16
C PRO A 564 20.22 -22.03 -16.90
N LEU A 565 19.67 -23.23 -16.90
CA LEU A 565 19.78 -24.16 -15.78
C LEU A 565 20.95 -25.08 -15.92
N SER A 566 21.45 -25.59 -14.78
CA SER A 566 22.47 -26.60 -14.67
C SER A 566 21.94 -27.91 -14.07
N GLY A 567 20.85 -27.81 -13.26
CA GLY A 567 20.31 -29.00 -12.58
C GLY A 567 18.82 -28.88 -12.23
N ILE A 568 18.25 -30.03 -11.84
CA ILE A 568 16.89 -30.19 -11.32
C ILE A 568 16.96 -31.04 -10.06
N LYS A 569 16.28 -30.63 -8.98
CA LYS A 569 16.11 -31.39 -7.75
C LYS A 569 14.68 -31.96 -7.73
N ILE A 570 14.58 -33.26 -7.57
CA ILE A 570 13.29 -33.96 -7.43
C ILE A 570 12.84 -33.84 -5.99
N ASP A 571 11.64 -33.30 -5.80
CA ASP A 571 11.05 -33.07 -4.47
C ASP A 571 10.98 -34.36 -3.65
N GLN A 572 11.29 -34.23 -2.37
CA GLN A 572 11.34 -35.33 -1.40
C GLN A 572 10.03 -36.12 -1.31
N SER A 573 8.86 -35.50 -1.56
CA SER A 573 7.56 -36.19 -1.46
C SER A 573 7.47 -37.36 -2.44
N PHE A 574 7.93 -37.19 -3.67
CA PHE A 574 7.95 -38.26 -4.66
C PHE A 574 8.89 -39.38 -4.28
N VAL A 575 10.09 -39.05 -3.80
CA VAL A 575 11.11 -40.06 -3.39
C VAL A 575 10.61 -40.85 -2.19
N HIS A 576 10.01 -40.17 -1.22
CA HIS A 576 9.50 -40.79 0.01
C HIS A 576 8.30 -41.71 -0.25
N GLU A 577 7.37 -41.33 -1.13
CA GLU A 577 6.18 -42.11 -1.44
C GLU A 577 6.37 -43.18 -2.51
N ALA A 578 7.45 -43.11 -3.30
CA ALA A 578 7.76 -44.07 -4.37
C ALA A 578 7.71 -45.57 -3.98
N PRO A 579 8.08 -45.96 -2.73
CA PRO A 579 7.99 -47.38 -2.32
C PRO A 579 6.55 -47.91 -2.30
N SER A 580 5.56 -47.03 -2.07
CA SER A 580 4.14 -47.39 -1.92
C SER A 580 3.28 -46.91 -3.08
N ASN A 581 3.75 -45.93 -3.89
CA ASN A 581 3.04 -45.29 -4.95
C ASN A 581 3.73 -45.42 -6.31
N LYS A 582 3.14 -46.17 -7.24
CA LYS A 582 3.69 -46.35 -8.59
C LYS A 582 3.67 -45.08 -9.44
N ASP A 583 2.75 -44.18 -9.16
CA ASP A 583 2.62 -42.92 -9.92
C ASP A 583 3.83 -42.03 -9.62
N ASP A 584 4.29 -41.97 -8.36
CA ASP A 584 5.48 -41.19 -7.99
C ASP A 584 6.76 -41.75 -8.63
N LEU A 585 6.87 -43.08 -8.73
CA LEU A 585 7.96 -43.69 -9.48
C LEU A 585 7.96 -43.25 -10.96
N ILE A 586 6.80 -43.17 -11.60
CA ILE A 586 6.68 -42.70 -12.98
C ILE A 586 7.08 -41.22 -13.07
N ILE A 587 6.70 -40.43 -12.09
CA ILE A 587 7.06 -39.00 -12.01
C ILE A 587 8.59 -38.86 -11.90
N ILE A 588 9.24 -39.57 -10.98
CA ILE A 588 10.69 -39.56 -10.85
C ILE A 588 11.39 -39.91 -12.16
N GLN A 589 10.93 -41.00 -12.83
CA GLN A 589 11.46 -41.42 -14.13
C GLN A 589 11.30 -40.35 -15.20
N ALA A 590 10.11 -39.74 -15.26
CA ALA A 590 9.81 -38.67 -16.22
C ALA A 590 10.70 -37.44 -16.00
N ILE A 591 10.84 -36.99 -14.74
CA ILE A 591 11.71 -35.86 -14.39
C ILE A 591 13.15 -36.15 -14.76
N THR A 592 13.64 -37.34 -14.45
CA THR A 592 15.03 -37.76 -14.76
C THR A 592 15.25 -37.76 -16.27
N LEU A 593 14.32 -38.31 -17.05
CA LEU A 593 14.39 -38.31 -18.51
C LEU A 593 14.39 -36.91 -19.11
N VAL A 594 13.53 -36.03 -18.61
CA VAL A 594 13.45 -34.62 -19.03
C VAL A 594 14.72 -33.88 -18.68
N GLY A 595 15.24 -34.04 -17.44
CA GLY A 595 16.48 -33.43 -17.00
C GLY A 595 17.65 -33.80 -17.91
N HIS A 596 17.86 -35.07 -18.14
CA HIS A 596 18.92 -35.56 -19.05
C HIS A 596 18.70 -35.11 -20.50
N GLY A 597 17.43 -35.04 -20.96
CA GLY A 597 17.10 -34.57 -22.30
C GLY A 597 17.47 -33.09 -22.54
N PHE A 598 17.52 -32.30 -21.48
CA PHE A 598 18.00 -30.91 -21.49
C PHE A 598 19.46 -30.75 -21.07
N GLY A 599 20.16 -31.84 -20.73
CA GLY A 599 21.56 -31.82 -20.29
C GLY A 599 21.73 -31.29 -18.87
N LEU A 600 20.72 -31.47 -18.01
CA LEU A 600 20.69 -31.03 -16.62
C LEU A 600 21.09 -32.18 -15.69
N ASP A 601 21.79 -31.85 -14.60
CA ASP A 601 22.04 -32.77 -13.50
C ASP A 601 20.76 -33.02 -12.70
N VAL A 602 20.48 -34.26 -12.36
CA VAL A 602 19.29 -34.63 -11.59
C VAL A 602 19.66 -35.06 -10.19
N VAL A 603 19.17 -34.30 -9.20
CA VAL A 603 19.36 -34.58 -7.77
C VAL A 603 18.09 -35.17 -7.21
N ALA A 604 18.14 -36.28 -6.50
CA ALA A 604 17.02 -36.85 -5.76
C ALA A 604 17.10 -36.41 -4.29
N GLU A 605 16.04 -35.77 -3.81
CA GLU A 605 15.94 -35.34 -2.41
C GLU A 605 15.21 -36.35 -1.53
N GLY A 606 15.34 -36.18 -0.20
CA GLY A 606 14.64 -37.02 0.77
C GLY A 606 15.05 -38.49 0.74
N VAL A 607 16.26 -38.80 0.31
CA VAL A 607 16.79 -40.17 0.35
C VAL A 607 17.06 -40.56 1.80
N GLU A 608 16.25 -41.46 2.37
CA GLU A 608 16.31 -41.86 3.77
C GLU A 608 16.69 -43.33 3.97
N THR A 609 16.62 -44.13 2.91
CA THR A 609 16.87 -45.58 2.98
C THR A 609 17.76 -46.08 1.82
N GLU A 610 18.38 -47.22 2.00
CA GLU A 610 19.13 -47.94 0.94
C GLU A 610 18.23 -48.26 -0.27
N TRP A 611 16.93 -48.45 -0.03
CA TRP A 611 15.96 -48.64 -1.10
C TRP A 611 15.80 -47.39 -1.95
N HIS A 612 15.70 -46.21 -1.32
CA HIS A 612 15.63 -44.93 -2.03
C HIS A 612 16.91 -44.70 -2.85
N GLU A 613 18.10 -44.97 -2.28
CA GLU A 613 19.37 -44.87 -3.02
C GLU A 613 19.35 -45.77 -4.25
N SER A 614 18.98 -47.03 -4.07
CA SER A 614 18.93 -48.04 -5.16
C SER A 614 17.90 -47.62 -6.25
N LEU A 615 16.76 -47.06 -5.85
CA LEU A 615 15.76 -46.54 -6.77
C LEU A 615 16.36 -45.39 -7.59
N CYS A 616 16.86 -44.35 -6.94
CA CYS A 616 17.41 -43.16 -7.59
C CYS A 616 18.55 -43.52 -8.57
N LYS A 617 19.39 -44.43 -8.18
CA LYS A 617 20.44 -44.98 -9.05
C LYS A 617 19.85 -45.78 -10.24
N GLY A 618 18.80 -46.56 -9.99
CA GLY A 618 18.14 -47.38 -11.02
C GLY A 618 17.39 -46.56 -12.07
N VAL A 619 16.83 -45.40 -11.70
CA VAL A 619 16.16 -44.48 -12.64
C VAL A 619 17.14 -43.52 -13.32
N GLY A 620 18.41 -43.46 -12.84
CA GLY A 620 19.47 -42.69 -13.47
C GLY A 620 19.67 -41.29 -12.89
N CYS A 621 19.22 -41.00 -11.67
CA CYS A 621 19.59 -39.74 -11.00
C CYS A 621 21.13 -39.63 -10.88
N ASN A 622 21.64 -38.40 -11.01
CA ASN A 622 23.10 -38.17 -10.91
C ASN A 622 23.56 -38.10 -9.44
N THR A 623 22.77 -37.48 -8.61
CA THR A 623 23.12 -37.14 -7.23
C THR A 623 21.95 -37.43 -6.29
N MET A 624 22.26 -37.75 -5.05
CA MET A 624 21.28 -37.93 -3.98
C MET A 624 21.58 -37.03 -2.79
N GLN A 625 20.52 -36.59 -2.13
CA GLN A 625 20.53 -35.85 -0.89
C GLN A 625 19.48 -36.41 0.07
N GLY A 626 19.82 -36.53 1.37
CA GLY A 626 18.86 -36.97 2.38
C GLY A 626 19.52 -37.51 3.62
N ASN A 627 18.70 -37.85 4.62
CA ASN A 627 19.14 -38.32 5.94
C ASN A 627 19.81 -39.68 5.90
N TYR A 628 19.66 -40.43 4.83
CA TYR A 628 20.42 -41.69 4.62
C TYR A 628 21.93 -41.44 4.58
N VAL A 629 22.35 -40.33 3.97
CA VAL A 629 23.76 -39.92 3.97
C VAL A 629 24.11 -39.18 5.26
N SER A 630 23.36 -38.14 5.53
CA SER A 630 23.51 -37.33 6.75
C SER A 630 22.36 -36.31 6.88
N GLU A 631 21.92 -36.07 8.11
CA GLU A 631 21.20 -34.86 8.44
C GLU A 631 22.09 -33.61 8.17
N PRO A 632 21.50 -32.43 8.00
CA PRO A 632 22.26 -31.18 7.89
C PRO A 632 23.16 -30.95 9.11
N LEU A 633 24.43 -30.69 8.89
CA LEU A 633 25.44 -30.55 9.94
C LEU A 633 25.99 -29.13 10.02
N PRO A 634 26.33 -28.63 11.23
CA PRO A 634 27.12 -27.41 11.38
C PRO A 634 28.44 -27.50 10.59
N ALA A 635 28.91 -26.33 10.10
CA ALA A 635 30.04 -26.24 9.18
C ALA A 635 31.30 -27.04 9.58
N GLU A 636 31.68 -27.00 10.87
CA GLU A 636 32.85 -27.73 11.36
C GLU A 636 32.67 -29.26 11.31
N LYS A 637 31.46 -29.72 11.66
CA LYS A 637 31.15 -31.15 11.63
C LYS A 637 31.07 -31.67 10.20
N PHE A 638 30.46 -30.87 9.31
CA PHE A 638 30.40 -31.18 7.88
C PHE A 638 31.79 -31.32 7.28
N ALA A 639 32.67 -30.32 7.48
CA ALA A 639 34.01 -30.33 6.94
C ALA A 639 34.83 -31.56 7.42
N LYS A 640 34.78 -31.86 8.72
CA LYS A 640 35.50 -33.00 9.28
C LYS A 640 35.03 -34.36 8.76
N LYS A 641 33.71 -34.48 8.46
CA LYS A 641 33.10 -35.75 8.04
C LYS A 641 33.19 -35.97 6.53
N PHE A 642 33.06 -34.94 5.72
CA PHE A 642 32.84 -35.05 4.29
C PHE A 642 33.93 -34.41 3.42
N LEU A 643 34.64 -33.39 3.88
CA LEU A 643 35.69 -32.76 3.09
C LEU A 643 37.02 -33.49 3.29
N LYS A 644 37.75 -33.66 2.20
CA LYS A 644 39.06 -34.29 2.23
C LYS A 644 40.14 -33.26 2.51
N LYS A 645 41.20 -33.70 3.23
CA LYS A 645 42.47 -32.99 3.24
C LYS A 645 43.38 -33.67 2.24
N PRO A 646 44.01 -32.91 1.31
CA PRO A 646 44.92 -33.47 0.32
C PRO A 646 46.13 -34.15 0.94
#